data_30dfa525f3c2c9a92e3514820f81eb75
#
_entry.id   30dfa525f3c2c9a92e3514820f81eb75
#
_cell.length_a   1.000
_cell.length_b   1.000
_cell.length_c   1.000
_cell.angle_alpha   90.00
_cell.angle_beta   90.00
_cell.angle_gamma   90.00
#
_symmetry.space_group_name_H-M   'P 1'
#
loop_
_entity.id
_entity.type
_entity.pdbx_description
1 polymer ?
#
loop_
_entity_poly.entity_id
_entity_poly.type
_entity_poly.pdbx_seq_one_letter_code
_entity_poly.pdbx_strand_id
1 'polypeptide(L)'
;MKNLLFILLCLTIIGVEAQREAANWYFGTNAGLDFNSGVPQVLLNGQIETVEGSEAFSDPDGNLLFYTEGNNVWNRFHEIMPNGTNLDGSFSSSQSALAIPNPSNNGIYYVFTPDDVLAYRLGTPNGFNYSVIDMSAANGTGDVVEKNVDLLENASENVSAVLGHSGDYYWVVTHYMDRFYSYRVDDNGVNTIPVVSVIGPLIDNYENFRGNLKISPDGQKIAIAQTILKPVYGSSLFLFDFDTSTGQVSSTTSLSDDLVYYGVEFSSNSKKLYASGRPIVVLEEELSIGGVQIVQFDLQSPDITSSRFTLGTLPGGIGTEISGSLQIGIDKKIYHSIPSRKLSVIRTPNLRGFSADFRMFELDLGGRAASYGLPPFIQSLFETVVEIENFCEGDITTFTTEATADISSIHWDFGDPASGSANVSNLMSPSHEFSSPGVYTVNMEVTFGSNLVRNFVEFVEIAEIPDVATEIELVQCDTDGLDDGITNFNLEETIQLFNNGNADITGVYFSTLADLQANINQLNSSNFRNNINGQRIYARAFENSECFSIVEIILSVIPMSDFGNYDSLNVCLEQGGLAWSVPLGPIFDRLSEDFGAEFDISLFRTKQQALLEVDPLITDEVLYSFIDPSLIFFRIEDQSSCVGIGQLDLEFLFRPVLEPEVGISLCNGLAGLLAAPGFENYTWSTGQTGPFIEVDTPGEYVVSFISGYCEWQQVFMVEENKTLQINSIELTDFSRNNRIEIIVDNPGEDILYSIDDGISYQPEAAFQHLDPGIYNIRVSNDCIELEETVIVGGLNTFFTPNYDGINDYWTLTNAEYFPRFNITIFDRYGTLLTSFDDQQKGWDGIYQSREMPSDDYWYLLQFESGRTIKGHFSLKR
;
A
#
# COMPACT_ATOMS: atom_id res chain seq x y z
N MET A 1 81.04 29.88 6.79
CA MET A 1 80.51 28.62 6.11
C MET A 1 79.86 27.80 7.21
N LYS A 2 78.58 27.85 7.34
CA LYS A 2 77.74 27.08 8.29
C LYS A 2 77.04 26.00 7.50
N ASN A 3 77.40 24.77 7.74
CA ASN A 3 76.73 23.60 7.20
C ASN A 3 75.38 23.46 7.88
N LEU A 4 74.28 23.59 7.13
CA LEU A 4 72.90 23.29 7.55
C LEU A 4 72.70 21.83 7.24
N LEU A 5 72.64 21.01 8.30
CA LEU A 5 72.25 19.59 8.19
C LEU A 5 70.72 19.54 8.15
N PHE A 6 70.15 19.21 7.01
CA PHE A 6 68.73 18.92 6.83
C PHE A 6 68.48 17.47 7.25
N ILE A 7 67.99 17.28 8.50
CA ILE A 7 67.46 15.96 8.91
C ILE A 7 66.07 15.81 8.27
N LEU A 8 65.97 15.01 7.22
CA LEU A 8 64.72 14.54 6.66
C LEU A 8 64.10 13.54 7.62
N LEU A 9 63.16 14.01 8.44
CA LEU A 9 62.31 13.15 9.26
C LEU A 9 61.31 12.50 8.33
N CYS A 10 61.55 11.28 7.88
CA CYS A 10 60.52 10.42 7.32
C CYS A 10 59.50 10.12 8.40
N LEU A 11 58.45 10.87 8.48
CA LEU A 11 57.22 10.44 9.12
C LEU A 11 56.66 9.27 8.28
N THR A 12 56.89 8.06 8.69
CA THR A 12 56.09 6.93 8.29
C THR A 12 54.70 7.21 8.89
N ILE A 13 53.79 7.68 8.10
CA ILE A 13 52.38 7.63 8.39
C ILE A 13 52.08 6.12 8.43
N ILE A 14 52.03 5.54 9.61
CA ILE A 14 51.44 4.24 9.86
C ILE A 14 49.95 4.52 9.60
N GLY A 15 49.45 4.13 8.43
CA GLY A 15 48.02 4.18 8.15
C GLY A 15 47.32 3.33 9.20
N VAL A 16 46.42 3.93 9.93
CA VAL A 16 45.50 3.23 10.81
C VAL A 16 44.59 2.45 9.84
N GLU A 17 44.74 1.14 9.78
CA GLU A 17 43.83 0.31 8.94
C GLU A 17 42.47 0.30 9.62
N ALA A 18 41.51 0.97 9.01
CA ALA A 18 40.12 0.97 9.44
C ALA A 18 39.43 -0.32 8.96
N GLN A 19 38.51 -0.91 9.74
CA GLN A 19 37.71 -2.08 9.37
C GLN A 19 36.61 -1.69 8.35
N ARG A 20 37.01 -1.46 7.09
CA ARG A 20 36.11 -1.04 6.01
C ARG A 20 35.90 -2.12 4.94
N GLU A 21 36.19 -3.37 5.27
CA GLU A 21 36.07 -4.50 4.34
C GLU A 21 34.63 -4.70 3.87
N ALA A 22 33.62 -4.25 4.63
CA ALA A 22 32.20 -4.25 4.32
C ALA A 22 31.69 -2.91 3.76
N ALA A 23 32.56 -2.00 3.30
CA ALA A 23 32.17 -0.67 2.87
C ALA A 23 31.40 -0.63 1.56
N ASN A 24 31.66 -1.54 0.63
CA ASN A 24 30.97 -1.59 -0.64
C ASN A 24 30.03 -2.78 -0.71
N TRP A 25 28.81 -2.56 -1.14
CA TRP A 25 27.78 -3.58 -1.36
C TRP A 25 27.41 -3.65 -2.83
N TYR A 26 27.24 -4.88 -3.37
CA TYR A 26 26.66 -5.12 -4.67
C TYR A 26 25.64 -6.24 -4.54
N PHE A 27 24.39 -6.02 -4.96
CA PHE A 27 23.27 -6.94 -4.73
C PHE A 27 22.12 -6.74 -5.72
N GLY A 28 21.14 -7.64 -5.71
CA GLY A 28 19.91 -7.56 -6.49
C GLY A 28 20.15 -7.41 -7.98
N THR A 29 19.47 -6.50 -8.64
CA THR A 29 19.60 -6.21 -10.07
C THR A 29 20.48 -4.97 -10.25
N ASN A 30 21.79 -5.19 -10.30
CA ASN A 30 22.83 -4.18 -10.49
C ASN A 30 22.81 -3.03 -9.46
N ALA A 31 22.29 -3.26 -8.26
CA ALA A 31 22.28 -2.30 -7.18
C ALA A 31 23.60 -2.32 -6.42
N GLY A 32 24.00 -1.17 -5.87
CA GLY A 32 25.18 -1.08 -5.02
C GLY A 32 25.12 0.13 -4.09
N LEU A 33 25.86 0.03 -2.99
CA LEU A 33 26.02 1.07 -1.98
C LEU A 33 27.49 1.20 -1.60
N ASP A 34 27.92 2.44 -1.35
CA ASP A 34 29.22 2.79 -0.78
C ASP A 34 29.01 3.50 0.56
N PHE A 35 29.56 2.93 1.62
CA PHE A 35 29.46 3.43 3.00
C PHE A 35 30.71 4.19 3.47
N ASN A 36 31.71 4.41 2.60
CA ASN A 36 32.98 5.02 3.01
C ASN A 36 32.83 6.43 3.62
N SER A 37 31.75 7.16 3.28
CA SER A 37 31.48 8.49 3.84
C SER A 37 30.73 8.46 5.17
N GLY A 38 30.38 7.27 5.70
CA GLY A 38 29.49 7.10 6.86
C GLY A 38 27.99 7.21 6.53
N VAL A 39 27.66 7.70 5.33
CA VAL A 39 26.29 7.74 4.80
C VAL A 39 26.27 6.97 3.48
N PRO A 40 25.37 5.99 3.30
CA PRO A 40 25.36 5.15 2.10
C PRO A 40 25.13 5.98 0.84
N GLN A 41 26.08 5.86 -0.09
CA GLN A 41 26.00 6.45 -1.42
C GLN A 41 25.63 5.39 -2.44
N VAL A 42 24.69 5.70 -3.34
CA VAL A 42 24.21 4.74 -4.33
C VAL A 42 25.24 4.55 -5.45
N LEU A 43 25.61 3.30 -5.72
CA LEU A 43 26.46 2.88 -6.84
C LEU A 43 25.57 2.33 -7.99
N LEU A 44 25.83 2.81 -9.21
CA LEU A 44 25.07 2.44 -10.41
C LEU A 44 25.88 1.57 -11.40
N ASN A 45 27.11 1.22 -11.06
CA ASN A 45 28.08 0.53 -11.91
C ASN A 45 28.12 -0.98 -11.70
N GLY A 46 27.35 -1.55 -10.76
CA GLY A 46 27.29 -3.00 -10.52
C GLY A 46 26.85 -3.80 -11.75
N GLN A 47 27.41 -5.01 -11.89
CA GLN A 47 27.10 -5.97 -12.96
C GLN A 47 26.38 -7.22 -12.44
N ILE A 48 26.16 -7.29 -11.11
CA ILE A 48 25.55 -8.44 -10.46
C ILE A 48 24.05 -8.49 -10.72
N GLU A 49 23.55 -9.69 -10.99
CA GLU A 49 22.12 -9.95 -11.11
C GLU A 49 21.81 -11.22 -10.31
N THR A 50 21.20 -11.05 -9.13
CA THR A 50 20.93 -12.13 -8.19
C THR A 50 19.51 -12.04 -7.64
N VAL A 51 18.91 -13.21 -7.38
CA VAL A 51 17.58 -13.34 -6.79
C VAL A 51 17.64 -13.23 -5.27
N GLU A 52 18.67 -13.82 -4.66
CA GLU A 52 18.83 -13.85 -3.21
C GLU A 52 20.22 -13.31 -2.82
N GLY A 53 21.14 -14.13 -2.32
CA GLY A 53 22.39 -13.71 -1.78
C GLY A 53 23.40 -13.16 -2.78
N SER A 54 24.39 -12.48 -2.26
CA SER A 54 25.57 -11.95 -2.95
C SER A 54 26.68 -11.76 -1.92
N GLU A 55 27.88 -11.42 -2.38
CA GLU A 55 29.00 -11.01 -1.52
C GLU A 55 29.76 -9.87 -2.19
N ALA A 56 30.29 -8.94 -1.40
CA ALA A 56 31.18 -7.88 -1.87
C ALA A 56 32.27 -7.64 -0.82
N PHE A 57 33.53 -7.60 -1.22
CA PHE A 57 34.64 -7.46 -0.29
C PHE A 57 35.52 -6.28 -0.68
N SER A 58 35.85 -5.45 0.33
CA SER A 58 36.75 -4.30 0.18
C SER A 58 38.06 -4.57 0.93
N ASP A 59 39.08 -3.76 0.65
CA ASP A 59 40.27 -3.73 1.50
C ASP A 59 40.01 -2.96 2.80
N PRO A 60 40.94 -2.99 3.80
CA PRO A 60 40.75 -2.25 5.04
C PRO A 60 40.55 -0.72 4.89
N ASP A 61 41.00 -0.16 3.77
CA ASP A 61 40.79 1.26 3.43
C ASP A 61 39.40 1.53 2.80
N GLY A 62 38.60 0.48 2.54
CA GLY A 62 37.27 0.56 1.95
C GLY A 62 37.24 0.57 0.43
N ASN A 63 38.36 0.27 -0.25
CA ASN A 63 38.35 0.16 -1.70
C ASN A 63 37.82 -1.23 -2.13
N LEU A 64 36.90 -1.26 -3.05
CA LEU A 64 36.35 -2.51 -3.59
C LEU A 64 37.49 -3.41 -4.13
N LEU A 65 37.48 -4.67 -3.76
CA LEU A 65 38.38 -5.71 -4.31
C LEU A 65 37.64 -6.55 -5.35
N PHE A 66 36.57 -7.18 -4.96
CA PHE A 66 35.71 -8.03 -5.81
C PHE A 66 34.31 -8.17 -5.23
N TYR A 67 33.40 -8.72 -6.06
CA TYR A 67 32.05 -9.13 -5.63
C TYR A 67 31.59 -10.35 -6.44
N THR A 68 30.60 -11.09 -5.88
CA THR A 68 30.11 -12.35 -6.47
C THR A 68 28.68 -12.65 -6.08
N GLU A 69 27.94 -13.40 -6.92
CA GLU A 69 26.66 -14.02 -6.60
C GLU A 69 26.79 -15.53 -6.33
N GLY A 70 28.00 -15.97 -6.12
CA GLY A 70 28.33 -17.38 -5.85
C GLY A 70 28.73 -18.19 -7.06
N ASN A 71 28.43 -17.76 -8.29
CA ASN A 71 28.82 -18.48 -9.50
C ASN A 71 29.87 -17.73 -10.33
N ASN A 72 29.79 -16.39 -10.37
CA ASN A 72 30.74 -15.53 -11.07
C ASN A 72 31.38 -14.54 -10.10
N VAL A 73 32.64 -14.18 -10.33
CA VAL A 73 33.39 -13.19 -9.56
C VAL A 73 33.75 -12.02 -10.45
N TRP A 74 33.39 -10.80 -10.06
CA TRP A 74 33.80 -9.56 -10.71
C TRP A 74 34.87 -8.84 -9.89
N ASN A 75 35.87 -8.29 -10.58
CA ASN A 75 36.91 -7.47 -9.97
C ASN A 75 36.42 -6.02 -9.70
N ARG A 76 37.31 -5.18 -9.11
CA ARG A 76 37.04 -3.78 -8.82
C ARG A 76 36.69 -2.91 -10.04
N PHE A 77 36.95 -3.35 -11.25
CA PHE A 77 36.62 -2.68 -12.51
C PHE A 77 35.31 -3.20 -13.09
N HIS A 78 34.58 -4.04 -12.38
CA HIS A 78 33.32 -4.68 -12.79
C HIS A 78 33.46 -5.60 -14.00
N GLU A 79 34.64 -6.18 -14.18
CA GLU A 79 34.92 -7.17 -15.18
C GLU A 79 34.98 -8.56 -14.52
N ILE A 80 34.61 -9.61 -15.27
CA ILE A 80 34.76 -10.98 -14.76
C ILE A 80 36.23 -11.24 -14.48
N MET A 81 36.50 -11.64 -13.24
CA MET A 81 37.86 -12.01 -12.81
C MET A 81 38.39 -13.20 -13.63
N PRO A 82 39.68 -13.25 -13.98
CA PRO A 82 40.26 -14.47 -14.56
C PRO A 82 39.87 -15.71 -13.76
N ASN A 83 39.49 -16.77 -14.44
CA ASN A 83 38.93 -18.01 -13.88
C ASN A 83 37.68 -17.82 -12.96
N GLY A 84 37.16 -16.65 -12.85
CA GLY A 84 36.06 -16.27 -11.94
C GLY A 84 34.68 -16.63 -12.45
N THR A 85 34.48 -17.74 -13.15
CA THR A 85 33.19 -18.27 -13.61
C THR A 85 33.02 -19.71 -13.19
N ASN A 86 31.78 -20.16 -13.05
CA ASN A 86 31.44 -21.53 -12.66
C ASN A 86 32.03 -21.92 -11.27
N LEU A 87 31.90 -21.06 -10.31
CA LEU A 87 31.98 -21.44 -8.92
C LEU A 87 30.70 -22.22 -8.54
N ASP A 88 30.82 -23.15 -7.59
CA ASP A 88 29.71 -24.04 -7.19
C ASP A 88 28.69 -23.42 -6.23
N GLY A 89 28.55 -22.10 -6.23
CA GLY A 89 27.49 -21.38 -5.57
C GLY A 89 26.33 -21.08 -6.49
N SER A 90 25.32 -20.42 -5.98
CA SER A 90 24.09 -20.08 -6.74
C SER A 90 23.60 -18.65 -6.44
N PHE A 91 23.15 -17.96 -7.47
CA PHE A 91 22.48 -16.67 -7.38
C PHE A 91 21.11 -16.74 -6.65
N SER A 92 20.65 -17.94 -6.34
CA SER A 92 19.38 -18.22 -5.63
C SER A 92 19.56 -18.78 -4.22
N SER A 93 20.80 -18.90 -3.72
CA SER A 93 21.04 -19.25 -2.32
C SER A 93 20.73 -18.06 -1.41
N SER A 94 20.13 -18.28 -0.26
CA SER A 94 19.81 -17.23 0.74
C SER A 94 21.03 -16.39 1.13
N GLN A 95 22.20 -17.00 1.19
CA GLN A 95 23.52 -16.37 1.40
C GLN A 95 24.52 -17.01 0.41
N SER A 96 24.54 -16.53 -0.82
CA SER A 96 25.21 -17.16 -1.97
C SER A 96 26.70 -17.34 -1.85
N ALA A 97 27.38 -16.46 -1.12
CA ALA A 97 28.80 -16.52 -0.89
C ALA A 97 29.19 -15.75 0.37
N LEU A 98 30.38 -16.07 0.92
CA LEU A 98 31.02 -15.31 2.01
C LEU A 98 32.54 -15.37 1.82
N ALA A 99 33.18 -14.20 1.75
CA ALA A 99 34.62 -14.06 1.59
C ALA A 99 35.34 -13.90 2.93
N ILE A 100 36.44 -14.65 3.10
CA ILE A 100 37.30 -14.61 4.29
C ILE A 100 38.74 -14.33 3.85
N PRO A 101 39.40 -13.29 4.40
CA PRO A 101 40.81 -13.04 4.12
C PRO A 101 41.67 -14.09 4.82
N ASN A 102 42.82 -14.44 4.23
CA ASN A 102 43.85 -15.16 4.96
C ASN A 102 44.45 -14.24 6.03
N PRO A 103 44.49 -14.64 7.34
CA PRO A 103 44.93 -13.74 8.41
C PRO A 103 46.37 -13.23 8.27
N SER A 104 47.24 -14.00 7.61
CA SER A 104 48.68 -13.69 7.46
C SER A 104 49.07 -13.21 6.07
N ASN A 105 48.13 -13.25 5.09
CA ASN A 105 48.39 -12.86 3.71
C ASN A 105 47.22 -12.05 3.12
N ASN A 106 47.35 -10.74 3.20
CA ASN A 106 46.33 -9.76 2.76
C ASN A 106 45.95 -9.80 1.27
N GLY A 107 46.60 -10.67 0.46
CA GLY A 107 46.29 -10.85 -0.96
C GLY A 107 45.47 -12.09 -1.26
N ILE A 108 45.27 -13.00 -0.31
CA ILE A 108 44.56 -14.26 -0.48
C ILE A 108 43.22 -14.23 0.23
N TYR A 109 42.16 -14.64 -0.47
CA TYR A 109 40.79 -14.70 0.00
C TYR A 109 40.18 -16.07 -0.28
N TYR A 110 39.35 -16.57 0.65
CA TYR A 110 38.59 -17.80 0.54
C TYR A 110 37.13 -17.44 0.39
N VAL A 111 36.51 -17.74 -0.74
CA VAL A 111 35.08 -17.49 -1.01
C VAL A 111 34.32 -18.79 -0.80
N PHE A 112 33.58 -18.86 0.28
CA PHE A 112 32.72 -19.99 0.65
C PHE A 112 31.39 -19.87 -0.07
N THR A 113 30.91 -20.98 -0.66
CA THR A 113 29.68 -21.05 -1.42
C THR A 113 28.80 -22.19 -0.92
N PRO A 114 27.64 -21.92 -0.32
CA PRO A 114 26.63 -22.93 0.03
C PRO A 114 25.78 -23.29 -1.19
N ASP A 115 25.10 -24.43 -1.08
CA ASP A 115 24.16 -24.96 -2.08
C ASP A 115 22.86 -24.13 -2.17
N ASP A 116 21.97 -24.54 -3.07
CA ASP A 116 20.61 -24.00 -3.18
C ASP A 116 19.52 -25.08 -3.29
N VAL A 117 18.29 -24.71 -3.02
CA VAL A 117 17.13 -25.62 -3.14
C VAL A 117 16.90 -26.08 -4.56
N LEU A 118 17.25 -25.28 -5.57
CA LEU A 118 17.07 -25.65 -6.98
C LEU A 118 18.01 -26.81 -7.37
N ALA A 119 19.26 -26.79 -6.91
CA ALA A 119 20.21 -27.88 -7.14
C ALA A 119 19.68 -29.21 -6.56
N TYR A 120 19.12 -29.20 -5.36
CA TYR A 120 18.47 -30.39 -4.78
C TYR A 120 17.26 -30.86 -5.59
N ARG A 121 16.42 -29.96 -6.09
CA ARG A 121 15.27 -30.30 -6.96
C ARG A 121 15.70 -30.95 -8.27
N LEU A 122 16.83 -30.53 -8.81
CA LEU A 122 17.42 -31.08 -10.04
C LEU A 122 18.20 -32.37 -9.80
N GLY A 123 18.47 -32.71 -8.55
CA GLY A 123 19.26 -33.88 -8.17
C GLY A 123 20.76 -33.72 -8.42
N THR A 124 21.25 -32.51 -8.44
CA THR A 124 22.66 -32.11 -8.66
C THR A 124 23.15 -31.14 -7.57
N PRO A 125 23.04 -31.51 -6.27
CA PRO A 125 23.55 -30.64 -5.21
C PRO A 125 25.06 -30.49 -5.31
N ASN A 126 25.56 -29.29 -5.06
CA ASN A 126 27.00 -28.95 -5.05
C ASN A 126 27.57 -28.95 -3.61
N GLY A 127 26.74 -28.93 -2.60
CA GLY A 127 27.12 -28.96 -1.19
C GLY A 127 27.66 -27.62 -0.67
N PHE A 128 28.72 -27.71 0.16
CA PHE A 128 29.40 -26.54 0.69
C PHE A 128 30.86 -26.55 0.27
N ASN A 129 31.28 -25.53 -0.44
CA ASN A 129 32.57 -25.44 -1.11
C ASN A 129 33.28 -24.13 -0.78
N TYR A 130 34.57 -24.06 -1.12
CA TYR A 130 35.24 -22.77 -1.19
C TYR A 130 36.10 -22.67 -2.44
N SER A 131 36.37 -21.44 -2.87
CA SER A 131 37.31 -21.09 -3.94
C SER A 131 38.33 -20.09 -3.41
N VAL A 132 39.54 -20.09 -4.01
CA VAL A 132 40.65 -19.23 -3.58
C VAL A 132 40.89 -18.12 -4.59
N ILE A 133 40.88 -16.89 -4.14
CA ILE A 133 41.20 -15.69 -4.92
C ILE A 133 42.57 -15.17 -4.48
N ASP A 134 43.47 -14.96 -5.45
CA ASP A 134 44.74 -14.25 -5.26
C ASP A 134 44.67 -12.86 -5.89
N MET A 135 44.49 -11.82 -5.06
CA MET A 135 44.41 -10.43 -5.50
C MET A 135 45.74 -9.87 -6.02
N SER A 136 46.87 -10.53 -5.78
CA SER A 136 48.16 -10.14 -6.34
C SER A 136 48.34 -10.58 -7.80
N ALA A 137 47.54 -11.55 -8.24
CA ALA A 137 47.54 -12.05 -9.59
C ALA A 137 46.91 -11.05 -10.59
N ALA A 138 47.07 -11.34 -11.87
CA ALA A 138 46.49 -10.55 -12.98
C ALA A 138 46.78 -9.03 -12.89
N ASN A 139 47.99 -8.66 -12.53
CA ASN A 139 48.43 -7.26 -12.30
C ASN A 139 47.61 -6.53 -11.20
N GLY A 140 47.19 -7.25 -10.16
CA GLY A 140 46.47 -6.68 -9.02
C GLY A 140 44.96 -6.54 -9.23
N THR A 141 44.39 -7.18 -10.24
CA THR A 141 42.94 -7.28 -10.47
C THR A 141 42.34 -8.57 -9.91
N GLY A 142 43.18 -9.50 -9.48
CA GLY A 142 42.79 -10.78 -8.91
C GLY A 142 42.62 -11.91 -9.94
N ASP A 143 42.77 -13.13 -9.47
CA ASP A 143 42.55 -14.38 -10.22
C ASP A 143 41.98 -15.44 -9.26
N VAL A 144 41.05 -16.26 -9.72
CA VAL A 144 40.57 -17.43 -8.99
C VAL A 144 41.56 -18.56 -9.23
N VAL A 145 42.46 -18.78 -8.30
CA VAL A 145 43.60 -19.72 -8.46
C VAL A 145 43.25 -21.16 -8.11
N GLU A 146 42.24 -21.39 -7.32
CA GLU A 146 41.69 -22.70 -6.98
C GLU A 146 40.17 -22.59 -6.88
N LYS A 147 39.40 -23.58 -7.38
CA LYS A 147 37.93 -23.53 -7.40
C LYS A 147 37.31 -24.76 -6.80
N ASN A 148 36.17 -24.57 -6.15
CA ASN A 148 35.22 -25.62 -5.83
C ASN A 148 35.86 -26.74 -5.01
N VAL A 149 36.55 -26.35 -3.93
CA VAL A 149 37.11 -27.31 -2.99
C VAL A 149 36.03 -27.78 -2.06
N ASP A 150 35.68 -29.06 -2.15
CA ASP A 150 34.57 -29.66 -1.38
C ASP A 150 34.83 -29.66 0.14
N LEU A 151 33.85 -29.22 0.92
CA LEU A 151 33.85 -29.29 2.38
C LEU A 151 32.73 -30.18 2.92
N LEU A 152 31.51 -30.13 2.35
CA LEU A 152 30.39 -30.98 2.65
C LEU A 152 29.68 -31.36 1.36
N GLU A 153 29.26 -32.62 1.27
CA GLU A 153 28.48 -33.11 0.14
C GLU A 153 27.09 -32.44 0.03
N ASN A 154 26.54 -32.01 1.15
CA ASN A 154 25.24 -31.37 1.22
C ASN A 154 25.24 -30.26 2.28
N ALA A 155 24.60 -29.12 2.01
CA ALA A 155 24.47 -28.00 2.92
C ALA A 155 23.12 -27.27 2.78
N SER A 156 22.74 -26.50 3.77
CA SER A 156 21.68 -25.50 3.62
C SER A 156 22.22 -24.25 2.92
N GLU A 157 21.32 -23.33 2.54
CA GLU A 157 21.63 -22.11 1.79
C GLU A 157 22.27 -20.99 2.64
N ASN A 158 22.92 -21.31 3.75
CA ASN A 158 23.35 -20.30 4.70
C ASN A 158 24.82 -20.45 5.13
N VAL A 159 25.44 -19.31 5.40
CA VAL A 159 26.81 -19.23 5.88
C VAL A 159 27.01 -17.93 6.67
N SER A 160 27.77 -17.98 7.77
CA SER A 160 28.20 -16.81 8.52
C SER A 160 29.61 -16.98 9.04
N ALA A 161 30.29 -15.86 9.32
CA ALA A 161 31.64 -15.93 9.88
C ALA A 161 31.89 -14.88 10.96
N VAL A 162 32.84 -15.20 11.83
CA VAL A 162 33.30 -14.31 12.88
C VAL A 162 34.79 -14.54 13.16
N LEU A 163 35.47 -13.53 13.67
CA LEU A 163 36.84 -13.63 14.15
C LEU A 163 36.91 -14.59 15.36
N GLY A 164 37.90 -15.46 15.39
CA GLY A 164 38.17 -16.34 16.53
C GLY A 164 38.66 -15.59 17.75
N HIS A 165 38.55 -16.22 18.91
CA HIS A 165 38.88 -15.62 20.23
C HIS A 165 40.28 -14.97 20.32
N SER A 166 41.31 -15.56 19.66
CA SER A 166 42.67 -15.01 19.67
C SER A 166 42.94 -13.96 18.61
N GLY A 167 41.97 -13.73 17.68
CA GLY A 167 42.08 -12.73 16.63
C GLY A 167 42.95 -13.07 15.43
N ASP A 168 43.53 -14.27 15.40
CA ASP A 168 44.46 -14.77 14.34
C ASP A 168 43.85 -15.84 13.43
N TYR A 169 42.55 -16.09 13.54
CA TYR A 169 41.78 -17.00 12.69
C TYR A 169 40.31 -16.59 12.64
N TYR A 170 39.61 -17.16 11.67
CA TYR A 170 38.15 -17.00 11.54
C TYR A 170 37.45 -18.35 11.68
N TRP A 171 36.20 -18.29 12.19
CA TRP A 171 35.25 -19.38 12.08
C TRP A 171 34.25 -19.06 10.98
N VAL A 172 34.04 -20.05 10.09
CA VAL A 172 33.00 -20.06 9.07
C VAL A 172 32.03 -21.16 9.42
N VAL A 173 30.77 -20.79 9.61
CA VAL A 173 29.73 -21.69 10.11
C VAL A 173 28.62 -21.82 9.09
N THR A 174 28.24 -23.08 8.81
CA THR A 174 27.05 -23.44 8.03
C THR A 174 26.23 -24.47 8.79
N HIS A 175 25.01 -24.71 8.33
CA HIS A 175 24.08 -25.67 8.94
C HIS A 175 23.57 -26.67 7.92
N TYR A 176 23.45 -27.94 8.31
CA TYR A 176 22.79 -28.98 7.52
C TYR A 176 22.12 -30.02 8.42
N MET A 177 20.88 -30.37 8.13
CA MET A 177 20.05 -31.28 8.92
C MET A 177 19.90 -30.80 10.38
N ASP A 178 20.51 -31.50 11.35
CA ASP A 178 20.47 -31.19 12.78
C ASP A 178 21.84 -30.71 13.32
N ARG A 179 22.72 -30.25 12.43
CA ARG A 179 24.14 -30.00 12.73
C ARG A 179 24.62 -28.65 12.25
N PHE A 180 25.44 -28.02 13.07
CA PHE A 180 26.31 -26.94 12.65
C PHE A 180 27.70 -27.48 12.34
N TYR A 181 28.30 -26.91 11.30
CA TYR A 181 29.66 -27.21 10.85
C TYR A 181 30.46 -25.93 10.90
N SER A 182 31.45 -25.88 11.80
CA SER A 182 32.33 -24.71 11.98
C SER A 182 33.73 -25.02 11.43
N TYR A 183 34.10 -24.30 10.37
CA TYR A 183 35.40 -24.41 9.72
C TYR A 183 36.34 -23.32 10.18
N ARG A 184 37.55 -23.68 10.56
CA ARG A 184 38.59 -22.73 10.93
C ARG A 184 39.35 -22.28 9.71
N VAL A 185 39.57 -20.97 9.55
CA VAL A 185 40.45 -20.36 8.55
C VAL A 185 41.57 -19.64 9.30
N ASP A 186 42.80 -20.08 9.14
CA ASP A 186 43.99 -19.49 9.77
C ASP A 186 45.08 -19.19 8.75
N ASP A 187 46.31 -18.91 9.21
CA ASP A 187 47.45 -18.60 8.36
C ASP A 187 47.82 -19.75 7.39
N ASN A 188 47.43 -21.00 7.68
CA ASN A 188 47.64 -22.16 6.81
C ASN A 188 46.50 -22.35 5.81
N GLY A 189 45.45 -21.53 5.88
CA GLY A 189 44.27 -21.60 5.03
C GLY A 189 43.07 -22.27 5.71
N VAL A 190 42.19 -22.87 4.90
CA VAL A 190 40.97 -23.49 5.38
C VAL A 190 41.23 -24.87 5.95
N ASN A 191 40.92 -25.09 7.22
CA ASN A 191 40.90 -26.42 7.80
C ASN A 191 39.66 -27.17 7.32
N THR A 192 39.81 -28.16 6.47
CA THR A 192 38.70 -28.92 5.86
C THR A 192 37.99 -29.87 6.84
N ILE A 193 38.49 -30.02 8.07
CA ILE A 193 37.86 -30.83 9.12
C ILE A 193 37.09 -29.90 10.04
N PRO A 194 35.75 -29.86 10.00
CA PRO A 194 34.97 -28.94 10.83
C PRO A 194 34.82 -29.43 12.27
N VAL A 195 34.57 -28.45 13.18
CA VAL A 195 33.95 -28.77 14.46
C VAL A 195 32.45 -28.98 14.19
N VAL A 196 31.92 -30.13 14.59
CA VAL A 196 30.53 -30.51 14.39
C VAL A 196 29.76 -30.42 15.71
N SER A 197 28.67 -29.65 15.72
CA SER A 197 27.76 -29.52 16.86
C SER A 197 26.38 -30.07 16.49
N VAL A 198 25.98 -31.19 17.11
CA VAL A 198 24.68 -31.84 16.87
C VAL A 198 23.66 -31.27 17.84
N ILE A 199 23.13 -30.12 17.53
CA ILE A 199 22.23 -29.35 18.41
C ILE A 199 21.19 -28.52 17.63
N GLY A 200 21.31 -28.43 16.30
CA GLY A 200 20.48 -27.58 15.48
C GLY A 200 19.04 -28.07 15.39
N PRO A 201 18.13 -27.24 14.87
CA PRO A 201 16.83 -27.73 14.50
C PRO A 201 16.96 -28.77 13.39
N LEU A 202 16.17 -29.83 13.44
CA LEU A 202 16.14 -30.82 12.37
C LEU A 202 15.45 -30.24 11.13
N ILE A 203 16.20 -30.05 10.06
CA ILE A 203 15.67 -29.71 8.72
C ILE A 203 15.92 -30.91 7.81
N ASP A 204 14.92 -31.79 7.67
CA ASP A 204 15.01 -33.04 6.91
C ASP A 204 14.43 -32.93 5.49
N ASN A 205 13.99 -31.73 5.08
CA ASN A 205 13.44 -31.46 3.77
C ASN A 205 14.21 -30.29 3.13
N TYR A 206 14.82 -30.54 1.96
CA TYR A 206 15.59 -29.54 1.22
C TYR A 206 14.77 -28.29 0.87
N GLU A 207 13.46 -28.40 0.66
CA GLU A 207 12.58 -27.25 0.42
C GLU A 207 12.62 -26.20 1.56
N ASN A 208 13.11 -26.60 2.73
CA ASN A 208 13.19 -25.79 3.94
C ASN A 208 14.62 -25.34 4.28
N PHE A 209 15.59 -25.47 3.35
CA PHE A 209 16.98 -25.06 3.58
C PHE A 209 17.19 -23.54 3.49
N ARG A 210 16.15 -22.77 3.18
CA ARG A 210 16.18 -21.32 3.02
C ARG A 210 16.16 -20.60 4.36
N GLY A 211 16.79 -19.44 4.37
CA GLY A 211 16.84 -18.49 5.47
C GLY A 211 18.26 -18.16 5.88
N ASN A 212 18.40 -17.04 6.58
CA ASN A 212 19.73 -16.55 6.98
C ASN A 212 20.21 -17.20 8.28
N LEU A 213 21.51 -17.42 8.36
CA LEU A 213 22.26 -17.73 9.56
C LEU A 213 23.16 -16.53 9.85
N LYS A 214 23.18 -16.05 11.11
CA LYS A 214 24.06 -14.97 11.55
C LYS A 214 24.72 -15.31 12.89
N ILE A 215 26.01 -15.04 12.99
CA ILE A 215 26.73 -15.01 14.26
C ILE A 215 26.60 -13.57 14.80
N SER A 216 26.49 -13.39 16.10
CA SER A 216 26.51 -12.04 16.68
C SER A 216 27.90 -11.36 16.49
N PRO A 217 27.97 -10.03 16.38
CA PRO A 217 29.24 -9.32 16.19
C PRO A 217 30.29 -9.65 17.24
N ASP A 218 29.89 -9.88 18.51
CA ASP A 218 30.74 -10.30 19.62
C ASP A 218 31.13 -11.80 19.57
N GLY A 219 30.58 -12.55 18.61
CA GLY A 219 30.87 -13.96 18.43
C GLY A 219 30.27 -14.91 19.47
N GLN A 220 29.35 -14.46 20.35
CA GLN A 220 28.82 -15.30 21.44
C GLN A 220 27.51 -16.01 21.11
N LYS A 221 26.79 -15.58 20.09
CA LYS A 221 25.48 -16.13 19.71
C LYS A 221 25.42 -16.48 18.23
N ILE A 222 24.56 -17.44 17.90
CA ILE A 222 24.13 -17.73 16.52
C ILE A 222 22.64 -17.62 16.47
N ALA A 223 22.09 -16.93 15.47
CA ALA A 223 20.66 -16.96 15.13
C ALA A 223 20.47 -17.60 13.76
N ILE A 224 19.43 -18.42 13.66
CA ILE A 224 19.03 -19.03 12.38
C ILE A 224 17.52 -18.83 12.17
N ALA A 225 17.17 -18.26 11.02
CA ALA A 225 15.81 -18.25 10.51
C ALA A 225 15.62 -19.41 9.55
N GLN A 226 14.50 -20.12 9.70
CA GLN A 226 14.17 -21.25 8.83
C GLN A 226 12.83 -21.00 8.18
N THR A 227 12.82 -21.00 6.86
CA THR A 227 11.64 -20.88 6.05
C THR A 227 11.06 -22.25 5.76
N ILE A 228 10.01 -22.66 6.47
CA ILE A 228 9.32 -23.93 6.26
C ILE A 228 8.11 -23.71 5.37
N LEU A 229 8.20 -24.12 4.10
CA LEU A 229 7.14 -23.94 3.12
C LEU A 229 6.25 -25.15 2.91
N LYS A 230 6.75 -26.38 3.19
CA LYS A 230 6.01 -27.66 2.99
C LYS A 230 6.53 -28.74 3.94
N PRO A 231 5.70 -29.76 4.33
CA PRO A 231 4.27 -29.93 4.03
C PRO A 231 3.34 -29.10 4.90
N VAL A 232 3.85 -28.49 5.96
CA VAL A 232 3.14 -27.60 6.87
C VAL A 232 3.85 -26.26 6.80
N TYR A 233 3.14 -25.24 6.38
CA TYR A 233 3.68 -23.88 6.44
C TYR A 233 3.91 -23.52 7.91
N GLY A 234 5.10 -23.16 8.23
CA GLY A 234 5.56 -22.76 9.54
C GLY A 234 7.01 -22.37 9.43
N SER A 235 7.52 -21.81 10.47
CA SER A 235 8.92 -21.43 10.47
C SER A 235 9.34 -21.31 11.91
N SER A 236 10.63 -21.41 12.13
CA SER A 236 11.17 -21.27 13.47
C SER A 236 12.36 -20.35 13.42
N LEU A 237 12.43 -19.53 14.43
CA LEU A 237 13.58 -18.67 14.72
C LEU A 237 14.27 -19.21 15.96
N PHE A 238 15.53 -19.57 15.82
CA PHE A 238 16.34 -20.15 16.90
C PHE A 238 17.54 -19.29 17.23
N LEU A 239 17.92 -19.33 18.50
CA LEU A 239 19.11 -18.71 19.05
C LEU A 239 19.95 -19.77 19.76
N PHE A 240 21.27 -19.73 19.58
CA PHE A 240 22.27 -20.62 20.14
C PHE A 240 23.38 -19.84 20.79
N ASP A 241 24.14 -20.50 21.70
CA ASP A 241 25.44 -20.02 22.16
C ASP A 241 26.53 -20.50 21.20
N PHE A 242 27.53 -19.64 20.96
CA PHE A 242 28.70 -19.96 20.16
C PHE A 242 29.99 -19.66 20.94
N ASP A 243 30.92 -20.58 20.88
CA ASP A 243 32.22 -20.43 21.53
C ASP A 243 33.31 -20.21 20.48
N THR A 244 33.77 -18.97 20.32
CA THR A 244 34.81 -18.58 19.36
C THR A 244 36.19 -19.15 19.66
N SER A 245 36.42 -19.74 20.85
CA SER A 245 37.66 -20.43 21.16
C SER A 245 37.68 -21.86 20.64
N THR A 246 36.56 -22.53 20.57
CA THR A 246 36.43 -23.93 20.18
C THR A 246 35.71 -24.19 18.88
N GLY A 247 34.91 -23.23 18.42
CA GLY A 247 33.98 -23.35 17.29
C GLY A 247 32.73 -24.18 17.58
N GLN A 248 32.42 -24.45 18.86
CA GLN A 248 31.26 -25.22 19.26
C GLN A 248 30.01 -24.37 19.37
N VAL A 249 28.90 -24.91 18.86
CA VAL A 249 27.54 -24.38 19.06
C VAL A 249 26.89 -25.16 20.19
N SER A 250 26.24 -24.48 21.12
CA SER A 250 25.58 -25.06 22.28
C SER A 250 24.28 -24.31 22.62
N SER A 251 23.48 -24.82 23.55
CA SER A 251 22.25 -24.22 24.02
C SER A 251 21.27 -23.84 22.90
N THR A 252 20.06 -24.36 22.92
CA THR A 252 19.05 -24.03 21.90
C THR A 252 17.89 -23.29 22.54
N THR A 253 17.55 -22.12 22.01
CA THR A 253 16.35 -21.38 22.38
C THR A 253 15.48 -21.18 21.14
N SER A 254 14.25 -21.73 21.13
CA SER A 254 13.26 -21.39 20.12
C SER A 254 12.65 -20.04 20.47
N LEU A 255 12.81 -19.04 19.62
CA LEU A 255 12.33 -17.69 19.89
C LEU A 255 10.89 -17.49 19.42
N SER A 256 10.53 -18.00 18.25
CA SER A 256 9.19 -17.83 17.70
C SER A 256 8.93 -18.77 16.54
N ASP A 257 7.63 -19.12 16.33
CA ASP A 257 7.13 -19.93 15.23
C ASP A 257 5.86 -19.34 14.59
N ASP A 258 5.58 -18.06 14.84
CA ASP A 258 4.35 -17.36 14.43
C ASP A 258 4.41 -16.75 13.02
N LEU A 259 5.60 -16.65 12.44
CA LEU A 259 5.84 -16.12 11.10
C LEU A 259 6.62 -17.12 10.25
N VAL A 260 6.57 -16.99 8.93
CA VAL A 260 7.52 -17.59 8.02
C VAL A 260 8.75 -16.69 7.98
N TYR A 261 9.76 -17.03 8.78
CA TYR A 261 10.99 -16.26 8.93
C TYR A 261 11.97 -16.54 7.78
N TYR A 262 12.74 -15.52 7.41
CA TYR A 262 13.81 -15.64 6.41
C TYR A 262 15.10 -14.88 6.82
N GLY A 263 15.00 -13.57 7.05
CA GLY A 263 16.15 -12.75 7.44
C GLY A 263 16.33 -12.68 8.94
N VAL A 264 17.59 -12.70 9.39
CA VAL A 264 18.00 -12.38 10.77
C VAL A 264 19.21 -11.48 10.75
N GLU A 265 19.33 -10.59 11.77
CA GLU A 265 20.52 -9.77 11.98
C GLU A 265 20.62 -9.32 13.46
N PHE A 266 21.83 -9.22 13.96
CA PHE A 266 22.11 -8.69 15.30
C PHE A 266 22.36 -7.18 15.26
N SER A 267 22.07 -6.50 16.37
CA SER A 267 22.59 -5.15 16.58
C SER A 267 24.12 -5.17 16.78
N SER A 268 24.79 -4.06 16.48
CA SER A 268 26.26 -3.95 16.59
C SER A 268 26.80 -4.25 18.00
N ASN A 269 26.00 -3.98 19.03
CA ASN A 269 26.34 -4.30 20.42
C ASN A 269 25.88 -5.69 20.87
N SER A 270 25.40 -6.53 19.93
CA SER A 270 24.95 -7.91 20.16
C SER A 270 23.81 -8.08 21.18
N LYS A 271 23.16 -6.96 21.61
CA LYS A 271 22.11 -6.99 22.65
C LYS A 271 20.69 -7.14 22.09
N LYS A 272 20.50 -6.96 20.81
CA LYS A 272 19.21 -7.10 20.12
C LYS A 272 19.35 -8.03 18.92
N LEU A 273 18.29 -8.77 18.64
CA LEU A 273 18.14 -9.61 17.45
C LEU A 273 16.93 -9.12 16.66
N TYR A 274 17.11 -8.98 15.37
CA TYR A 274 16.07 -8.62 14.42
C TYR A 274 15.76 -9.78 13.49
N ALA A 275 14.49 -9.93 13.13
CA ALA A 275 14.09 -10.92 12.13
C ALA A 275 13.01 -10.37 11.22
N SER A 276 13.04 -10.78 9.95
CA SER A 276 11.98 -10.56 8.98
C SER A 276 11.15 -11.82 8.80
N GLY A 277 9.84 -11.68 8.75
CA GLY A 277 8.92 -12.81 8.56
C GLY A 277 7.58 -12.39 8.02
N ARG A 278 6.77 -13.36 7.58
CA ARG A 278 5.41 -13.15 7.09
C ARG A 278 4.42 -13.99 7.85
N PRO A 279 3.28 -13.45 8.33
CA PRO A 279 2.24 -14.23 8.95
C PRO A 279 1.54 -15.12 7.91
N ILE A 280 1.23 -16.34 8.30
CA ILE A 280 0.36 -17.24 7.54
C ILE A 280 -1.07 -16.87 7.89
N VAL A 281 -1.88 -16.50 6.90
CA VAL A 281 -3.30 -16.19 7.06
C VAL A 281 -4.10 -17.25 6.33
N VAL A 282 -4.99 -17.94 7.03
CA VAL A 282 -5.93 -18.89 6.43
C VAL A 282 -7.24 -18.15 6.15
N LEU A 283 -7.55 -17.95 4.86
CA LEU A 283 -8.78 -17.34 4.40
C LEU A 283 -9.59 -18.39 3.62
N GLU A 284 -10.76 -18.78 4.13
CA GLU A 284 -11.72 -19.68 3.46
C GLU A 284 -11.09 -20.96 2.84
N GLU A 285 -10.22 -21.65 3.60
CA GLU A 285 -9.45 -22.85 3.18
C GLU A 285 -8.27 -22.57 2.21
N GLU A 286 -8.03 -21.34 1.81
CA GLU A 286 -6.83 -20.94 1.07
C GLU A 286 -5.79 -20.31 2.00
N LEU A 287 -4.53 -20.72 1.83
CA LEU A 287 -3.39 -20.15 2.53
C LEU A 287 -3.00 -18.83 1.83
N SER A 288 -3.10 -17.74 2.55
CA SER A 288 -2.61 -16.42 2.13
C SER A 288 -1.44 -15.99 2.99
N ILE A 289 -0.45 -15.34 2.39
CA ILE A 289 0.72 -14.83 3.09
C ILE A 289 0.54 -13.33 3.29
N GLY A 290 0.61 -12.89 4.54
CA GLY A 290 0.46 -11.47 4.92
C GLY A 290 1.67 -10.60 4.56
N GLY A 291 1.61 -9.33 4.96
CA GLY A 291 2.71 -8.38 4.79
C GLY A 291 3.96 -8.78 5.58
N VAL A 292 5.14 -8.31 5.14
CA VAL A 292 6.41 -8.58 5.83
C VAL A 292 6.44 -7.83 7.17
N GLN A 293 6.65 -8.53 8.26
CA GLN A 293 6.88 -7.97 9.59
C GLN A 293 8.38 -7.95 9.91
N ILE A 294 8.82 -6.84 10.49
CA ILE A 294 10.14 -6.74 11.11
C ILE A 294 9.94 -6.79 12.62
N VAL A 295 10.56 -7.78 13.25
CA VAL A 295 10.45 -8.03 14.69
C VAL A 295 11.80 -7.90 15.38
N GLN A 296 11.80 -7.46 16.64
CA GLN A 296 12.95 -7.31 17.50
C GLN A 296 12.80 -8.22 18.73
N PHE A 297 13.91 -8.80 19.17
CA PHE A 297 14.05 -9.49 20.46
C PHE A 297 15.12 -8.81 21.29
N ASP A 298 14.88 -8.65 22.58
CA ASP A 298 15.84 -8.13 23.53
C ASP A 298 16.62 -9.28 24.20
N LEU A 299 17.87 -9.47 23.79
CA LEU A 299 18.72 -10.57 24.28
C LEU A 299 19.17 -10.39 25.73
N GLN A 300 18.99 -9.21 26.30
CA GLN A 300 19.24 -8.92 27.73
C GLN A 300 18.00 -9.20 28.61
N SER A 301 16.84 -9.47 27.99
CA SER A 301 15.62 -9.81 28.75
C SER A 301 15.78 -11.15 29.45
N PRO A 302 15.34 -11.27 30.74
CA PRO A 302 15.26 -12.56 31.43
C PRO A 302 14.43 -13.60 30.69
N ASP A 303 13.46 -13.16 29.89
CA ASP A 303 12.67 -13.96 28.95
C ASP A 303 12.76 -13.33 27.55
N ILE A 304 13.71 -13.82 26.76
CA ILE A 304 13.97 -13.32 25.40
C ILE A 304 12.74 -13.48 24.53
N THR A 305 12.05 -14.63 24.61
CA THR A 305 10.88 -14.95 23.77
C THR A 305 9.75 -13.96 24.01
N SER A 306 9.45 -13.64 25.27
CA SER A 306 8.40 -12.67 25.62
C SER A 306 8.80 -11.22 25.34
N SER A 307 10.07 -10.94 25.06
CA SER A 307 10.54 -9.59 24.70
C SER A 307 10.23 -9.19 23.26
N ARG A 308 9.68 -10.11 22.46
CA ARG A 308 9.35 -9.89 21.04
C ARG A 308 8.54 -8.61 20.83
N PHE A 309 9.00 -7.78 19.91
CA PHE A 309 8.35 -6.53 19.54
C PHE A 309 8.29 -6.37 18.02
N THR A 310 7.12 -6.06 17.48
CA THR A 310 6.96 -5.77 16.04
C THR A 310 7.22 -4.29 15.78
N LEU A 311 8.26 -3.99 15.02
CA LEU A 311 8.65 -2.61 14.67
C LEU A 311 7.78 -2.04 13.57
N GLY A 312 7.37 -2.87 12.61
CA GLY A 312 6.53 -2.44 11.51
C GLY A 312 6.14 -3.60 10.59
N THR A 313 5.16 -3.33 9.72
CA THR A 313 4.66 -4.28 8.72
C THR A 313 4.64 -3.61 7.36
N LEU A 314 5.41 -4.13 6.41
CA LEU A 314 5.38 -3.69 5.02
C LEU A 314 4.09 -4.18 4.36
N PRO A 315 3.49 -3.40 3.44
CA PRO A 315 2.21 -3.78 2.81
C PRO A 315 2.30 -5.12 2.08
N GLY A 316 1.24 -5.93 2.20
CA GLY A 316 1.07 -7.17 1.44
C GLY A 316 0.82 -6.90 -0.06
N GLY A 317 1.07 -7.91 -0.91
CA GLY A 317 0.79 -7.82 -2.35
C GLY A 317 2.00 -7.78 -3.28
N ILE A 318 3.20 -7.72 -2.74
CA ILE A 318 4.42 -8.04 -3.49
C ILE A 318 4.53 -9.56 -3.46
N GLY A 319 4.14 -10.22 -4.55
CA GLY A 319 3.82 -11.63 -4.69
C GLY A 319 4.94 -12.63 -4.41
N THR A 320 5.38 -12.73 -3.15
CA THR A 320 6.52 -13.56 -2.81
C THR A 320 6.37 -14.21 -1.45
N GLU A 321 6.79 -15.45 -1.38
CA GLU A 321 6.79 -16.30 -0.19
C GLU A 321 7.90 -15.91 0.81
N ILE A 322 8.92 -15.14 0.38
CA ILE A 322 10.14 -14.78 1.12
C ILE A 322 9.99 -13.37 1.70
N SER A 323 10.42 -13.18 2.96
CA SER A 323 10.34 -11.89 3.67
C SER A 323 11.58 -11.01 3.52
N GLY A 324 12.64 -11.51 2.89
CA GLY A 324 13.87 -10.79 2.60
C GLY A 324 14.90 -10.76 3.73
N SER A 325 16.16 -10.52 3.37
CA SER A 325 17.30 -10.49 4.29
C SER A 325 17.39 -9.20 5.09
N LEU A 326 18.03 -9.31 6.24
CA LEU A 326 18.51 -8.18 7.05
C LEU A 326 20.04 -8.19 7.05
N GLN A 327 20.66 -7.02 6.94
CA GLN A 327 22.13 -6.88 6.98
C GLN A 327 22.52 -5.57 7.66
N ILE A 328 23.41 -5.64 8.62
CA ILE A 328 24.00 -4.46 9.27
C ILE A 328 25.08 -3.86 8.35
N GLY A 329 25.08 -2.52 8.25
CA GLY A 329 26.13 -1.75 7.57
C GLY A 329 27.26 -1.33 8.52
N ILE A 330 28.39 -0.85 7.97
CA ILE A 330 29.47 -0.29 8.80
C ILE A 330 29.04 1.00 9.52
N ASP A 331 27.95 1.66 9.06
CA ASP A 331 27.26 2.77 9.75
C ASP A 331 26.37 2.29 10.91
N LYS A 332 26.42 1.00 11.26
CA LYS A 332 25.70 0.33 12.34
C LYS A 332 24.17 0.33 12.18
N LYS A 333 23.62 0.78 11.07
CA LYS A 333 22.20 0.64 10.73
C LYS A 333 21.92 -0.73 10.12
N ILE A 334 20.70 -1.24 10.28
CA ILE A 334 20.30 -2.51 9.66
C ILE A 334 19.39 -2.22 8.47
N TYR A 335 19.75 -2.79 7.32
CA TYR A 335 19.02 -2.66 6.06
C TYR A 335 18.21 -3.91 5.79
N HIS A 336 17.00 -3.73 5.28
CA HIS A 336 16.11 -4.83 4.91
C HIS A 336 15.78 -4.76 3.42
N SER A 337 15.92 -5.90 2.74
CA SER A 337 15.70 -6.04 1.31
C SER A 337 14.49 -6.89 0.99
N ILE A 338 13.68 -6.42 0.04
CA ILE A 338 12.70 -7.18 -0.73
C ILE A 338 12.77 -6.69 -2.17
N PRO A 339 12.16 -7.36 -3.16
CA PRO A 339 12.11 -6.85 -4.53
C PRO A 339 11.49 -5.45 -4.58
N SER A 340 12.34 -4.45 -4.61
CA SER A 340 11.99 -3.03 -4.55
C SER A 340 13.13 -2.16 -5.06
N ARG A 341 12.82 -0.92 -5.46
CA ARG A 341 13.84 0.10 -5.76
C ARG A 341 14.33 0.85 -4.52
N LYS A 342 13.88 0.45 -3.35
CA LYS A 342 14.25 1.06 -2.08
C LYS A 342 14.48 -0.01 -1.02
N LEU A 343 15.42 0.24 -0.11
CA LEU A 343 15.61 -0.54 1.10
C LEU A 343 14.86 0.10 2.28
N SER A 344 14.37 -0.74 3.18
CA SER A 344 13.93 -0.29 4.49
C SER A 344 15.12 -0.25 5.46
N VAL A 345 15.09 0.62 6.47
CA VAL A 345 16.24 0.87 7.37
C VAL A 345 15.79 0.86 8.82
N ILE A 346 16.53 0.19 9.70
CA ILE A 346 16.47 0.35 11.15
C ILE A 346 17.65 1.25 11.52
N ARG A 347 17.36 2.49 11.94
CA ARG A 347 18.38 3.53 12.08
C ARG A 347 19.20 3.41 13.37
N THR A 348 18.56 2.98 14.46
CA THR A 348 19.16 2.89 15.80
C THR A 348 18.95 1.49 16.40
N PRO A 349 19.56 0.42 15.80
CA PRO A 349 19.24 -0.96 16.15
C PRO A 349 19.69 -1.39 17.55
N ASN A 350 20.51 -0.62 18.25
CA ASN A 350 20.89 -0.88 19.65
C ASN A 350 19.74 -0.57 20.64
N LEU A 351 18.74 0.24 20.22
CA LEU A 351 17.62 0.66 21.06
C LEU A 351 16.44 -0.31 20.98
N ARG A 352 15.54 -0.22 21.96
CA ARG A 352 14.40 -1.14 22.08
C ARG A 352 13.11 -0.55 21.49
N GLY A 353 12.32 -1.40 20.84
CA GLY A 353 10.98 -1.06 20.38
C GLY A 353 11.00 0.04 19.31
N PHE A 354 10.09 0.98 19.38
CA PHE A 354 10.01 2.07 18.37
C PHE A 354 11.23 2.99 18.36
N SER A 355 11.98 3.06 19.46
CA SER A 355 13.24 3.81 19.48
C SER A 355 14.32 3.20 18.59
N ALA A 356 14.13 1.97 18.07
CA ALA A 356 15.00 1.42 17.03
C ALA A 356 14.81 2.13 15.66
N ASP A 357 13.82 2.98 15.51
CA ASP A 357 13.51 3.83 14.35
C ASP A 357 13.51 3.11 13.02
N PHE A 358 12.56 2.19 12.87
CA PHE A 358 12.36 1.47 11.60
C PHE A 358 11.65 2.34 10.56
N ARG A 359 12.32 2.55 9.41
CA ARG A 359 11.81 3.31 8.28
C ARG A 359 11.61 2.43 7.06
N MET A 360 10.35 2.37 6.56
CA MET A 360 10.01 1.57 5.38
C MET A 360 10.42 2.30 4.10
N PHE A 361 11.13 1.57 3.19
CA PHE A 361 11.48 2.08 1.85
C PHE A 361 12.19 3.43 1.85
N GLU A 362 13.08 3.63 2.79
CA GLU A 362 13.76 4.91 3.00
C GLU A 362 14.88 5.15 1.96
N LEU A 363 15.79 4.19 1.79
CA LEU A 363 16.96 4.35 0.95
C LEU A 363 16.64 4.01 -0.51
N ASP A 364 16.58 5.01 -1.37
CA ASP A 364 16.37 4.85 -2.81
C ASP A 364 17.64 4.36 -3.51
N LEU A 365 17.52 3.37 -4.40
CA LEU A 365 18.64 2.74 -5.11
C LEU A 365 18.93 3.36 -6.50
N GLY A 366 18.54 4.61 -6.73
CA GLY A 366 18.85 5.33 -7.97
C GLY A 366 18.30 4.68 -9.24
N GLY A 367 17.14 4.03 -9.14
CA GLY A 367 16.50 3.32 -10.25
C GLY A 367 16.92 1.86 -10.40
N ARG A 368 17.93 1.37 -9.66
CA ARG A 368 18.27 -0.06 -9.52
C ARG A 368 17.29 -0.74 -8.58
N ALA A 369 17.33 -2.07 -8.50
CA ALA A 369 16.40 -2.81 -7.65
C ALA A 369 17.15 -3.78 -6.72
N ALA A 370 16.72 -3.82 -5.47
CA ALA A 370 17.03 -4.91 -4.57
C ALA A 370 16.22 -6.16 -4.92
N SER A 371 16.68 -7.27 -4.41
CA SER A 371 16.06 -8.58 -4.47
C SER A 371 15.79 -9.06 -3.03
N TYR A 372 15.82 -10.35 -2.74
CA TYR A 372 15.57 -10.87 -1.39
C TYR A 372 16.82 -10.85 -0.51
N GLY A 373 18.01 -10.91 -1.07
CA GLY A 373 19.27 -11.00 -0.35
C GLY A 373 20.05 -9.70 -0.32
N LEU A 374 20.94 -9.62 0.69
CA LEU A 374 21.98 -8.60 0.85
C LEU A 374 23.31 -9.34 1.10
N PRO A 375 24.45 -8.70 0.82
CA PRO A 375 25.76 -9.33 1.05
C PRO A 375 25.98 -9.69 2.52
N PRO A 376 26.25 -10.95 2.91
CA PRO A 376 26.73 -11.28 4.23
C PRO A 376 28.19 -10.84 4.37
N PHE A 377 28.60 -10.54 5.59
CA PHE A 377 29.98 -10.16 5.90
C PHE A 377 30.47 -10.88 7.14
N ILE A 378 31.76 -10.81 7.41
CA ILE A 378 32.35 -11.24 8.67
C ILE A 378 31.74 -10.40 9.79
N GLN A 379 31.01 -11.03 10.70
CA GLN A 379 30.18 -10.32 11.68
C GLN A 379 30.97 -9.47 12.67
N SER A 380 32.19 -9.87 13.01
CA SER A 380 33.09 -9.08 13.89
C SER A 380 33.54 -7.74 13.31
N LEU A 381 33.30 -7.46 12.02
CA LEU A 381 33.50 -6.13 11.42
C LEU A 381 32.48 -5.09 11.96
N PHE A 382 31.36 -5.55 12.53
CA PHE A 382 30.30 -4.69 13.00
C PHE A 382 30.27 -4.56 14.54
N GLU A 383 31.20 -5.23 15.26
CA GLU A 383 31.26 -5.18 16.70
C GLU A 383 31.42 -3.74 17.20
N THR A 384 30.64 -3.35 18.18
CA THR A 384 30.76 -2.09 18.90
C THR A 384 31.37 -2.38 20.28
N VAL A 385 32.56 -1.85 20.52
CA VAL A 385 33.30 -2.00 21.78
C VAL A 385 33.10 -0.79 22.72
N VAL A 386 32.36 0.22 22.26
CA VAL A 386 32.12 1.47 22.97
C VAL A 386 30.64 1.85 22.87
N GLU A 387 30.09 2.30 24.01
CA GLU A 387 28.80 2.99 24.06
C GLU A 387 29.03 4.49 23.96
N ILE A 388 28.28 5.17 23.08
CA ILE A 388 28.47 6.59 22.80
C ILE A 388 27.16 7.29 23.14
N GLU A 389 27.24 8.37 23.95
CA GLU A 389 26.06 9.14 24.34
C GLU A 389 26.28 10.63 24.07
N ASN A 390 25.17 11.37 23.93
CA ASN A 390 25.10 12.81 23.68
C ASN A 390 25.64 13.19 22.28
N PHE A 391 24.74 13.17 21.30
CA PHE A 391 25.04 13.40 19.89
C PHE A 391 24.62 14.79 19.42
N CYS A 392 24.32 15.74 20.31
CA CYS A 392 23.80 17.04 19.90
C CYS A 392 24.91 18.09 19.87
N GLU A 393 24.79 19.05 18.97
CA GLU A 393 25.67 20.20 18.86
C GLU A 393 25.82 20.92 20.22
N GLY A 394 27.05 21.16 20.61
CA GLY A 394 27.39 21.82 21.89
C GLY A 394 27.35 20.91 23.12
N ASP A 395 26.90 19.66 22.95
CA ASP A 395 27.00 18.68 24.06
C ASP A 395 28.39 18.05 24.13
N ILE A 396 28.72 17.57 25.32
CA ILE A 396 29.91 16.76 25.52
C ILE A 396 29.53 15.31 25.23
N THR A 397 30.00 14.77 24.12
CA THR A 397 29.82 13.35 23.74
C THR A 397 30.71 12.50 24.67
N THR A 398 30.10 11.45 25.27
CA THR A 398 30.82 10.53 26.17
C THR A 398 30.99 9.18 25.48
N PHE A 399 32.18 8.59 25.66
CA PHE A 399 32.57 7.30 25.13
C PHE A 399 32.85 6.35 26.27
N THR A 400 31.98 5.38 26.51
CA THR A 400 32.10 4.39 27.56
C THR A 400 32.47 3.05 26.97
N THR A 401 33.66 2.51 27.29
CA THR A 401 34.03 1.17 26.82
C THR A 401 33.21 0.09 27.51
N GLU A 402 32.52 -0.70 26.72
CA GLU A 402 31.88 -1.93 27.15
C GLU A 402 32.87 -3.10 27.02
N ALA A 403 33.53 -3.44 28.08
CA ALA A 403 34.50 -4.53 28.06
C ALA A 403 33.80 -5.89 28.11
N THR A 404 33.67 -6.55 26.99
CA THR A 404 33.49 -8.01 26.90
C THR A 404 34.81 -8.77 26.86
N ALA A 405 35.94 -8.06 26.66
CA ALA A 405 37.30 -8.59 26.71
C ALA A 405 38.23 -7.67 27.53
N ASP A 406 39.37 -8.23 28.01
CA ASP A 406 40.40 -7.51 28.74
C ASP A 406 41.09 -6.46 27.84
N ILE A 407 40.51 -5.26 27.73
CA ILE A 407 41.16 -4.13 27.06
C ILE A 407 42.25 -3.58 27.94
N SER A 408 43.51 -3.58 27.46
CA SER A 408 44.67 -3.07 28.18
C SER A 408 44.95 -1.60 27.87
N SER A 409 44.67 -1.12 26.66
CA SER A 409 44.80 0.32 26.34
C SER A 409 43.95 0.65 25.10
N ILE A 410 43.55 1.92 24.98
CA ILE A 410 42.87 2.45 23.80
C ILE A 410 43.56 3.76 23.41
N HIS A 411 43.77 3.95 22.11
CA HIS A 411 44.14 5.23 21.52
C HIS A 411 43.00 5.71 20.61
N TRP A 412 42.54 6.93 20.87
CA TRP A 412 41.40 7.56 20.14
C TRP A 412 41.90 8.66 19.24
N ASP A 413 41.32 8.71 18.03
CA ASP A 413 41.30 9.87 17.15
C ASP A 413 39.84 10.15 16.80
N PHE A 414 39.32 11.27 17.29
CA PHE A 414 37.87 11.62 17.11
C PHE A 414 37.51 12.10 15.72
N GLY A 415 38.51 12.25 14.81
CA GLY A 415 38.23 12.71 13.46
C GLY A 415 37.81 14.19 13.39
N ASP A 416 38.08 14.95 14.44
CA ASP A 416 37.74 16.37 14.56
C ASP A 416 39.01 17.26 14.69
N PRO A 417 39.80 17.43 13.61
CA PRO A 417 41.03 18.23 13.67
C PRO A 417 40.82 19.69 14.07
N ALA A 418 39.59 20.21 13.96
CA ALA A 418 39.26 21.57 14.37
C ALA A 418 39.32 21.74 15.90
N SER A 419 39.11 20.68 16.69
CA SER A 419 39.25 20.67 18.16
C SER A 419 40.73 20.68 18.63
N GLY A 420 41.70 20.63 17.69
CA GLY A 420 43.15 20.73 17.99
C GLY A 420 43.67 19.57 18.81
N SER A 421 44.23 19.82 19.98
CA SER A 421 44.78 18.75 20.84
C SER A 421 43.72 17.88 21.53
N ALA A 422 42.46 18.30 21.52
CA ALA A 422 41.33 17.51 22.02
C ALA A 422 40.88 16.39 21.03
N ASN A 423 41.36 16.43 19.78
CA ASN A 423 41.05 15.41 18.77
C ASN A 423 41.57 14.01 19.13
N VAL A 424 42.46 13.85 20.09
CA VAL A 424 43.01 12.56 20.44
C VAL A 424 42.92 12.30 21.95
N SER A 425 42.80 11.04 22.35
CA SER A 425 42.78 10.64 23.75
C SER A 425 43.37 9.25 23.95
N ASN A 426 43.87 8.96 25.16
CA ASN A 426 44.29 7.62 25.60
C ASN A 426 43.54 7.17 26.84
N LEU A 427 42.46 7.82 27.21
CA LEU A 427 41.59 7.40 28.30
C LEU A 427 40.77 6.19 27.89
N MET A 428 40.46 5.29 28.81
CA MET A 428 39.58 4.15 28.57
C MET A 428 38.16 4.58 28.18
N SER A 429 37.68 5.61 28.84
CA SER A 429 36.36 6.20 28.59
C SER A 429 36.52 7.73 28.52
N PRO A 430 36.84 8.27 27.33
CA PRO A 430 37.00 9.71 27.16
C PRO A 430 35.68 10.43 26.96
N SER A 431 35.76 11.75 26.94
CA SER A 431 34.69 12.61 26.44
C SER A 431 35.25 13.60 25.43
N HIS A 432 34.43 14.02 24.45
CA HIS A 432 34.81 14.95 23.42
C HIS A 432 33.65 15.89 23.09
N GLU A 433 33.94 17.18 22.92
CA GLU A 433 32.99 18.16 22.36
C GLU A 433 33.39 18.41 20.91
N PHE A 434 32.51 17.97 19.99
CA PHE A 434 32.76 18.13 18.57
C PHE A 434 32.60 19.57 18.12
N SER A 435 33.45 20.00 17.21
CA SER A 435 33.56 21.40 16.80
C SER A 435 32.39 21.94 15.99
N SER A 436 31.57 21.09 15.37
CA SER A 436 30.39 21.46 14.56
C SER A 436 29.48 20.24 14.34
N PRO A 437 28.23 20.44 13.92
CA PRO A 437 27.40 19.36 13.42
C PRO A 437 28.01 18.64 12.21
N GLY A 438 27.75 17.35 12.08
CA GLY A 438 28.22 16.53 10.96
C GLY A 438 28.60 15.11 11.37
N VAL A 439 29.06 14.32 10.42
CA VAL A 439 29.51 12.95 10.64
C VAL A 439 31.02 12.90 10.85
N TYR A 440 31.43 12.44 12.01
CA TYR A 440 32.83 12.27 12.38
C TYR A 440 33.23 10.80 12.32
N THR A 441 34.40 10.52 11.77
CA THR A 441 34.98 9.17 11.76
C THR A 441 35.89 9.03 12.97
N VAL A 442 35.40 8.40 14.02
CA VAL A 442 36.16 8.15 15.27
C VAL A 442 36.93 6.85 15.10
N ASN A 443 38.23 6.92 15.13
CA ASN A 443 39.12 5.77 15.04
C ASN A 443 39.61 5.38 16.42
N MET A 444 39.63 4.07 16.71
CA MET A 444 40.08 3.50 17.95
C MET A 444 41.10 2.41 17.69
N GLU A 445 42.32 2.56 18.18
CA GLU A 445 43.27 1.47 18.27
C GLU A 445 43.19 0.85 19.68
N VAL A 446 42.67 -0.38 19.75
CA VAL A 446 42.41 -1.09 21.02
C VAL A 446 43.42 -2.22 21.17
N THR A 447 44.18 -2.21 22.26
CA THR A 447 45.07 -3.30 22.65
C THR A 447 44.41 -4.16 23.72
N PHE A 448 44.28 -5.45 23.45
CA PHE A 448 43.72 -6.43 24.37
C PHE A 448 44.81 -7.09 25.20
N GLY A 449 44.46 -7.74 26.33
CA GLY A 449 45.39 -8.34 27.27
C GLY A 449 46.36 -9.39 26.70
N SER A 450 46.06 -9.95 25.51
CA SER A 450 46.93 -10.83 24.71
C SER A 450 47.99 -10.08 23.90
N ASN A 451 48.10 -8.76 24.00
CA ASN A 451 48.79 -7.83 23.12
C ASN A 451 48.26 -7.83 21.68
N LEU A 452 47.05 -8.34 21.47
CA LEU A 452 46.34 -8.22 20.21
C LEU A 452 45.92 -6.76 20.04
N VAL A 453 46.31 -6.13 18.94
CA VAL A 453 45.87 -4.79 18.55
C VAL A 453 44.81 -4.91 17.50
N ARG A 454 43.64 -4.30 17.71
CA ARG A 454 42.55 -4.20 16.72
C ARG A 454 42.16 -2.73 16.56
N ASN A 455 41.82 -2.38 15.33
CA ASN A 455 41.31 -1.06 14.99
C ASN A 455 39.78 -1.14 14.81
N PHE A 456 39.09 -0.19 15.41
CA PHE A 456 37.65 -0.02 15.31
C PHE A 456 37.37 1.37 14.74
N VAL A 457 36.27 1.45 13.98
CA VAL A 457 35.80 2.72 13.44
C VAL A 457 34.36 2.86 13.85
N GLU A 458 34.03 4.02 14.44
CA GLU A 458 32.64 4.42 14.70
C GLU A 458 32.35 5.72 13.97
N PHE A 459 31.18 5.76 13.29
CA PHE A 459 30.67 6.99 12.69
C PHE A 459 29.76 7.69 13.72
N VAL A 460 30.19 8.85 14.17
CA VAL A 460 29.47 9.66 15.16
C VAL A 460 28.82 10.83 14.42
N GLU A 461 27.50 10.79 14.30
CA GLU A 461 26.73 11.88 13.71
C GLU A 461 26.34 12.86 14.84
N ILE A 462 26.91 14.06 14.81
CA ILE A 462 26.53 15.16 15.69
C ILE A 462 25.42 15.95 14.99
N ALA A 463 24.23 15.86 15.57
CA ALA A 463 23.05 16.53 15.03
C ALA A 463 23.00 17.99 15.43
N GLU A 464 22.59 18.83 14.49
CA GLU A 464 22.27 20.23 14.73
C GLU A 464 21.08 20.35 15.69
N ILE A 465 21.10 21.29 16.61
CA ILE A 465 19.95 21.64 17.44
C ILE A 465 19.00 22.55 16.66
N PRO A 466 17.67 22.38 16.75
CA PRO A 466 16.72 23.19 16.02
C PRO A 466 16.84 24.69 16.36
N ASP A 467 16.86 25.54 15.33
CA ASP A 467 16.78 27.00 15.51
C ASP A 467 15.31 27.41 15.76
N VAL A 468 15.00 27.78 17.00
CA VAL A 468 13.65 28.14 17.44
C VAL A 468 13.68 29.40 18.31
N ALA A 469 12.53 30.05 18.44
CA ALA A 469 12.38 31.12 19.43
C ALA A 469 12.50 30.55 20.86
N THR A 470 13.29 31.20 21.71
CA THR A 470 13.59 30.71 23.06
C THR A 470 12.51 31.06 24.09
N GLU A 471 11.69 32.08 23.84
CA GLU A 471 10.55 32.51 24.68
C GLU A 471 9.41 32.96 23.77
N ILE A 472 8.21 32.45 24.04
CA ILE A 472 6.96 32.83 23.34
C ILE A 472 5.84 33.01 24.33
N GLU A 473 4.78 33.69 23.89
CA GLU A 473 3.53 33.86 24.64
C GLU A 473 2.37 33.28 23.85
N LEU A 474 1.58 32.40 24.48
CA LEU A 474 0.33 31.87 23.91
C LEU A 474 -0.84 32.55 24.67
N VAL A 475 -1.65 33.29 23.92
CA VAL A 475 -2.79 34.05 24.48
C VAL A 475 -4.10 33.32 24.17
N GLN A 476 -4.88 33.03 25.22
CA GLN A 476 -6.15 32.32 25.11
C GLN A 476 -7.28 33.12 25.78
N CYS A 477 -8.52 32.93 25.28
CA CYS A 477 -9.72 33.49 25.87
C CYS A 477 -10.15 32.75 27.14
N ASP A 478 -10.64 33.50 28.14
CA ASP A 478 -11.36 32.95 29.28
C ASP A 478 -12.76 32.58 28.89
N THR A 479 -13.13 31.31 28.84
CA THR A 479 -14.41 30.84 28.26
C THR A 479 -15.39 30.27 29.27
N ASP A 480 -15.04 30.17 30.57
CA ASP A 480 -15.88 29.56 31.58
C ASP A 480 -16.80 30.60 32.31
N GLY A 481 -16.60 31.87 32.02
CA GLY A 481 -17.40 32.97 32.52
C GLY A 481 -17.06 33.39 33.97
N LEU A 482 -15.94 32.93 34.53
CA LEU A 482 -15.52 33.26 35.89
C LEU A 482 -14.52 34.41 35.95
N ASP A 483 -13.90 34.78 34.86
CA ASP A 483 -12.83 35.82 34.76
C ASP A 483 -11.73 35.59 35.82
N ASP A 484 -11.37 34.31 36.01
CA ASP A 484 -10.36 33.87 36.99
C ASP A 484 -8.97 33.64 36.35
N GLY A 485 -8.86 33.81 35.06
CA GLY A 485 -7.63 33.62 34.28
C GLY A 485 -7.22 32.16 34.13
N ILE A 486 -8.17 31.23 34.23
CA ILE A 486 -7.94 29.79 34.09
C ILE A 486 -8.75 29.24 32.92
N THR A 487 -8.07 28.73 31.91
CA THR A 487 -8.69 28.17 30.71
C THR A 487 -7.91 26.97 30.19
N ASN A 488 -8.39 26.36 29.11
CA ASN A 488 -7.71 25.24 28.44
C ASN A 488 -6.94 25.76 27.23
N PHE A 489 -5.76 25.23 27.01
CA PHE A 489 -4.84 25.56 25.92
C PHE A 489 -4.61 24.35 25.06
N ASN A 490 -4.50 24.55 23.76
CA ASN A 490 -3.87 23.63 22.82
C ASN A 490 -2.40 24.04 22.67
N LEU A 491 -1.48 23.32 23.30
CA LEU A 491 -0.06 23.68 23.28
C LEU A 491 0.57 23.43 21.92
N GLU A 492 -0.05 22.63 21.05
CA GLU A 492 0.48 22.35 19.70
C GLU A 492 0.49 23.61 18.81
N GLU A 493 -0.35 24.59 19.09
CA GLU A 493 -0.36 25.90 18.40
C GLU A 493 0.95 26.68 18.64
N THR A 494 1.61 26.43 19.77
CA THR A 494 2.89 27.09 20.06
C THR A 494 3.99 26.73 19.07
N ILE A 495 3.87 25.58 18.38
CA ILE A 495 4.86 25.16 17.37
C ILE A 495 5.01 26.23 16.29
N GLN A 496 3.94 26.79 15.79
CA GLN A 496 3.97 27.84 14.77
C GLN A 496 4.60 29.16 15.29
N LEU A 497 4.54 29.40 16.60
CA LEU A 497 5.08 30.58 17.22
C LEU A 497 6.61 30.49 17.44
N PHE A 498 7.14 29.26 17.66
CA PHE A 498 8.56 29.11 17.93
C PHE A 498 9.38 28.46 16.79
N ASN A 499 8.76 27.88 15.77
CA ASN A 499 9.44 27.10 14.74
C ASN A 499 10.26 27.91 13.72
N ASN A 500 10.30 29.24 13.79
CA ASN A 500 10.98 30.14 12.85
C ASN A 500 10.64 29.85 11.36
N GLY A 501 9.47 29.30 11.10
CA GLY A 501 9.01 28.94 9.74
C GLY A 501 9.45 27.55 9.25
N ASN A 502 10.07 26.73 10.11
CA ASN A 502 10.40 25.35 9.81
C ASN A 502 9.24 24.44 10.22
N ALA A 503 8.51 23.89 9.23
CA ALA A 503 7.34 23.04 9.43
C ALA A 503 7.65 21.64 9.98
N ASP A 504 8.92 21.21 9.96
CA ASP A 504 9.34 19.90 10.42
C ASP A 504 9.60 19.86 11.95
N ILE A 505 9.52 21.03 12.61
CA ILE A 505 9.67 21.14 14.06
C ILE A 505 8.44 20.62 14.80
N THR A 506 8.67 19.81 15.82
CA THR A 506 7.66 19.27 16.73
C THR A 506 7.98 19.64 18.18
N GLY A 507 7.00 19.56 19.08
CA GLY A 507 7.16 19.95 20.49
C GLY A 507 6.65 18.92 21.49
N VAL A 508 7.35 18.77 22.62
CA VAL A 508 6.90 18.01 23.79
C VAL A 508 6.98 18.93 25.02
N TYR A 509 5.93 18.98 25.83
CA TYR A 509 5.70 20.02 26.82
C TYR A 509 5.83 19.54 28.27
N PHE A 510 6.34 20.41 29.15
CA PHE A 510 6.61 20.10 30.56
C PHE A 510 6.25 21.30 31.46
N SER A 511 5.80 20.99 32.69
CA SER A 511 5.48 22.04 33.65
C SER A 511 6.72 22.74 34.26
N THR A 512 7.86 22.04 34.30
CA THR A 512 9.09 22.56 34.91
C THR A 512 10.30 22.21 34.03
N LEU A 513 11.35 23.03 34.15
CA LEU A 513 12.60 22.74 33.46
C LEU A 513 13.25 21.42 33.95
N ALA A 514 13.04 21.04 35.21
CA ALA A 514 13.54 19.77 35.76
C ALA A 514 12.82 18.56 35.12
N ASP A 515 11.50 18.63 34.94
CA ASP A 515 10.75 17.58 34.26
C ASP A 515 11.17 17.49 32.78
N LEU A 516 11.39 18.63 32.14
CA LEU A 516 11.90 18.70 30.77
C LEU A 516 13.27 18.01 30.69
N GLN A 517 14.23 18.36 31.54
CA GLN A 517 15.57 17.77 31.52
C GLN A 517 15.54 16.25 31.77
N ALA A 518 14.67 15.79 32.68
CA ALA A 518 14.51 14.38 32.99
C ALA A 518 13.61 13.62 31.99
N ASN A 519 12.95 14.31 31.06
CA ASN A 519 11.96 13.77 30.14
C ASN A 519 10.83 12.98 30.82
N ILE A 520 10.30 13.52 31.93
CA ILE A 520 9.24 12.89 32.73
C ILE A 520 8.05 13.88 32.89
N ASN A 521 6.89 13.36 33.26
CA ASN A 521 5.71 14.17 33.54
C ASN A 521 5.30 15.08 32.37
N GLN A 522 5.32 14.54 31.13
CA GLN A 522 4.90 15.26 29.92
C GLN A 522 3.46 15.74 30.05
N LEU A 523 3.20 16.97 29.62
CA LEU A 523 1.86 17.55 29.58
C LEU A 523 1.06 17.02 28.39
N ASN A 524 -0.26 17.03 28.53
CA ASN A 524 -1.16 16.78 27.40
C ASN A 524 -1.13 18.02 26.49
N SER A 525 -0.57 17.89 25.29
CA SER A 525 -0.40 19.00 24.36
C SER A 525 -1.69 19.53 23.79
N SER A 526 -2.66 18.67 23.50
CA SER A 526 -3.91 19.04 22.83
C SER A 526 -4.97 19.66 23.77
N ASN A 527 -4.79 19.52 25.09
CA ASN A 527 -5.75 20.06 26.07
C ASN A 527 -5.10 20.22 27.45
N PHE A 528 -4.41 21.30 27.65
CA PHE A 528 -3.76 21.64 28.92
C PHE A 528 -4.52 22.75 29.64
N ARG A 529 -4.89 22.55 30.91
CA ARG A 529 -5.51 23.60 31.74
C ARG A 529 -4.45 24.26 32.61
N ASN A 530 -4.32 25.59 32.50
CA ASN A 530 -3.42 26.35 33.36
C ASN A 530 -3.96 26.42 34.81
N ASN A 531 -3.10 26.79 35.75
CA ASN A 531 -3.45 26.98 37.19
C ASN A 531 -3.52 28.45 37.59
N ILE A 532 -2.85 29.32 36.86
CA ILE A 532 -2.82 30.78 37.06
C ILE A 532 -2.59 31.46 35.71
N ASN A 533 -3.08 32.70 35.58
CA ASN A 533 -2.73 33.54 34.43
C ASN A 533 -1.22 33.87 34.43
N GLY A 534 -0.57 33.80 33.25
CA GLY A 534 0.85 33.99 33.11
C GLY A 534 1.69 32.78 33.58
N GLN A 535 1.10 31.57 33.62
CA GLN A 535 1.84 30.35 33.97
C GLN A 535 2.93 30.09 32.93
N ARG A 536 4.13 29.76 33.39
CA ARG A 536 5.26 29.34 32.54
C ARG A 536 5.31 27.82 32.44
N ILE A 537 5.47 27.33 31.19
CA ILE A 537 5.75 25.94 30.89
C ILE A 537 6.93 25.87 29.91
N TYR A 538 7.44 24.71 29.65
CA TYR A 538 8.64 24.52 28.80
C TYR A 538 8.35 23.49 27.72
N ALA A 539 8.89 23.70 26.51
CA ALA A 539 8.86 22.73 25.43
C ALA A 539 10.27 22.29 25.04
N ARG A 540 10.41 21.00 24.72
CA ARG A 540 11.49 20.50 23.87
C ARG A 540 11.03 20.62 22.43
N ALA A 541 11.74 21.36 21.61
CA ALA A 541 11.50 21.51 20.18
C ALA A 541 12.48 20.63 19.41
N PHE A 542 11.98 19.72 18.58
CA PHE A 542 12.77 18.74 17.83
C PHE A 542 12.62 18.96 16.33
N GLU A 543 13.69 18.61 15.59
CA GLU A 543 13.66 18.43 14.14
C GLU A 543 14.33 17.09 13.80
N ASN A 544 13.64 16.10 13.34
CA ASN A 544 14.18 14.83 12.81
C ASN A 544 15.24 14.08 13.64
N SER A 545 15.64 14.56 14.82
CA SER A 545 16.63 13.96 15.71
C SER A 545 16.17 14.00 17.17
N GLU A 546 16.91 13.35 18.08
CA GLU A 546 16.66 13.45 19.53
C GLU A 546 17.17 14.78 20.12
N CYS A 547 17.91 15.56 19.34
CA CYS A 547 18.41 16.85 19.73
C CYS A 547 17.28 17.88 19.76
N PHE A 548 17.26 18.69 20.81
CA PHE A 548 16.16 19.62 21.02
C PHE A 548 16.65 20.99 21.50
N SER A 549 15.93 22.01 21.12
CA SER A 549 16.00 23.32 21.73
C SER A 549 14.94 23.49 22.81
N ILE A 550 15.23 24.29 23.83
CA ILE A 550 14.31 24.59 24.93
C ILE A 550 13.57 25.88 24.62
N VAL A 551 12.24 25.83 24.69
CA VAL A 551 11.37 27.00 24.53
C VAL A 551 10.65 27.24 25.86
N GLU A 552 10.70 28.45 26.37
CA GLU A 552 9.88 28.91 27.49
C GLU A 552 8.56 29.48 26.95
N ILE A 553 7.43 29.00 27.45
CA ILE A 553 6.10 29.37 26.98
C ILE A 553 5.33 30.03 28.13
N ILE A 554 4.85 31.24 27.90
CA ILE A 554 4.01 31.98 28.84
C ILE A 554 2.56 31.79 28.40
N LEU A 555 1.72 31.25 29.28
CA LEU A 555 0.31 31.03 29.06
C LEU A 555 -0.51 32.21 29.60
N SER A 556 -0.91 33.11 28.72
CA SER A 556 -1.66 34.31 29.09
C SER A 556 -3.15 34.14 28.79
N VAL A 557 -3.97 34.52 29.74
CA VAL A 557 -5.44 34.46 29.61
C VAL A 557 -6.00 35.86 29.65
N ILE A 558 -6.82 36.19 28.65
CA ILE A 558 -7.51 37.45 28.56
C ILE A 558 -9.00 37.26 28.68
N PRO A 559 -9.74 38.24 29.25
CA PRO A 559 -11.19 38.19 29.27
C PRO A 559 -11.77 38.08 27.87
N MET A 560 -12.67 37.14 27.65
CA MET A 560 -13.34 36.97 26.38
C MET A 560 -14.26 38.13 26.07
N SER A 561 -14.25 38.66 24.87
CA SER A 561 -15.30 39.51 24.34
C SER A 561 -16.59 38.68 24.22
N ASP A 562 -17.65 39.08 24.94
CA ASP A 562 -18.95 38.40 24.83
C ASP A 562 -19.67 38.87 23.56
N PHE A 563 -19.64 38.09 22.53
CA PHE A 563 -20.35 38.35 21.28
C PHE A 563 -21.82 37.98 21.33
N GLY A 564 -22.30 37.43 22.47
CA GLY A 564 -23.69 37.02 22.66
C GLY A 564 -24.14 35.86 21.80
N ASN A 565 -25.47 35.64 21.74
CA ASN A 565 -26.05 34.76 20.72
C ASN A 565 -26.16 35.58 19.42
N TYR A 566 -25.46 35.13 18.41
CA TYR A 566 -25.53 35.75 17.09
C TYR A 566 -26.87 35.41 16.42
N ASP A 567 -27.41 36.36 15.61
CA ASP A 567 -28.64 36.11 14.87
C ASP A 567 -28.47 34.86 13.95
N SER A 568 -29.56 34.04 13.88
CA SER A 568 -29.55 32.81 13.07
C SER A 568 -29.28 33.11 11.59
N LEU A 569 -28.52 32.24 10.94
CA LEU A 569 -28.28 32.29 9.50
C LEU A 569 -29.19 31.31 8.77
N ASN A 570 -29.91 31.81 7.80
CA ASN A 570 -30.75 31.00 6.93
C ASN A 570 -29.91 30.29 5.85
N VAL A 571 -30.02 28.96 5.75
CA VAL A 571 -29.26 28.14 4.81
C VAL A 571 -30.21 27.34 3.95
N CYS A 572 -30.05 27.49 2.62
CA CYS A 572 -30.78 26.72 1.61
C CYS A 572 -30.00 25.46 1.22
N LEU A 573 -30.63 24.29 1.33
CA LEU A 573 -29.99 23.00 1.12
C LEU A 573 -30.69 22.17 0.08
N GLU A 574 -29.91 21.54 -0.79
CA GLU A 574 -30.38 20.47 -1.66
C GLU A 574 -30.80 19.24 -0.81
N GLN A 575 -31.88 18.57 -1.19
CA GLN A 575 -32.33 17.39 -0.47
C GLN A 575 -31.43 16.19 -0.78
N GLY A 576 -30.66 15.72 0.22
CA GLY A 576 -29.77 14.58 0.07
C GLY A 576 -29.80 13.67 1.30
N GLY A 577 -30.51 12.57 1.24
CA GLY A 577 -30.40 11.43 2.17
C GLY A 577 -30.47 11.73 3.66
N LEU A 578 -29.61 11.08 4.46
CA LEU A 578 -29.48 11.26 5.92
C LEU A 578 -28.43 12.32 6.30
N ALA A 579 -27.73 12.87 5.34
CA ALA A 579 -26.74 13.92 5.51
C ALA A 579 -26.86 14.96 4.40
N TRP A 580 -26.56 16.21 4.69
CA TRP A 580 -26.58 17.32 3.75
C TRP A 580 -25.33 18.18 3.90
N SER A 581 -24.95 18.88 2.84
CA SER A 581 -23.79 19.74 2.77
C SER A 581 -24.19 21.19 3.01
N VAL A 582 -23.51 21.87 3.91
CA VAL A 582 -23.71 23.29 4.23
C VAL A 582 -22.55 24.09 3.68
N PRO A 583 -22.77 25.03 2.75
CA PRO A 583 -21.70 25.89 2.24
C PRO A 583 -21.23 26.85 3.35
N LEU A 584 -19.91 26.92 3.57
CA LEU A 584 -19.33 27.77 4.61
C LEU A 584 -19.08 29.21 4.12
N GLY A 585 -18.94 29.44 2.81
CA GLY A 585 -18.70 30.77 2.25
C GLY A 585 -19.64 31.86 2.76
N PRO A 586 -20.97 31.69 2.67
CA PRO A 586 -21.93 32.68 3.19
C PRO A 586 -21.79 32.97 4.69
N ILE A 587 -21.32 32.00 5.47
CA ILE A 587 -21.06 32.15 6.91
C ILE A 587 -19.83 33.03 7.13
N PHE A 588 -18.73 32.74 6.42
CA PHE A 588 -17.52 33.55 6.46
C PHE A 588 -17.76 34.98 6.00
N ASP A 589 -18.50 35.16 4.90
CA ASP A 589 -18.83 36.50 4.35
C ASP A 589 -19.57 37.32 5.39
N ARG A 590 -20.58 36.74 6.02
CA ARG A 590 -21.37 37.38 7.06
C ARG A 590 -20.51 37.79 8.27
N LEU A 591 -19.70 36.89 8.78
CA LEU A 591 -18.87 37.18 9.95
C LEU A 591 -17.79 38.24 9.62
N SER A 592 -17.22 38.18 8.42
CA SER A 592 -16.22 39.16 7.96
C SER A 592 -16.83 40.56 7.77
N GLU A 593 -18.10 40.67 7.33
CA GLU A 593 -18.80 41.92 7.22
C GLU A 593 -19.07 42.55 8.60
N ASP A 594 -19.39 41.69 9.61
CA ASP A 594 -19.81 42.19 10.92
C ASP A 594 -18.65 42.49 11.87
N PHE A 595 -17.53 41.73 11.76
CA PHE A 595 -16.36 41.90 12.63
C PHE A 595 -15.20 42.66 12.01
N GLY A 596 -15.07 42.62 10.68
CA GLY A 596 -14.00 43.28 9.93
C GLY A 596 -13.05 42.26 9.31
N ALA A 597 -12.56 42.55 8.09
CA ALA A 597 -11.67 41.72 7.32
C ALA A 597 -10.20 41.67 7.84
N GLU A 598 -9.91 42.46 8.89
CA GLU A 598 -8.62 42.49 9.58
C GLU A 598 -8.44 41.37 10.60
N PHE A 599 -9.53 40.68 10.97
CA PHE A 599 -9.50 39.58 11.94
C PHE A 599 -9.47 38.22 11.23
N ASP A 600 -8.72 37.30 11.79
CA ASP A 600 -8.75 35.90 11.38
C ASP A 600 -9.96 35.23 12.02
N ILE A 601 -10.83 34.63 11.18
CA ILE A 601 -12.06 33.96 11.61
C ILE A 601 -11.97 32.49 11.27
N SER A 602 -12.13 31.63 12.27
CA SER A 602 -12.18 30.18 12.11
C SER A 602 -13.50 29.61 12.59
N LEU A 603 -14.03 28.56 11.91
CA LEU A 603 -15.30 27.93 12.22
C LEU A 603 -15.10 26.53 12.79
N PHE A 604 -15.97 26.15 13.74
CA PHE A 604 -15.87 24.88 14.46
C PHE A 604 -17.26 24.27 14.73
N ARG A 605 -17.32 22.95 14.95
CA ARG A 605 -18.58 22.27 15.32
C ARG A 605 -18.96 22.42 16.79
N THR A 606 -18.00 22.64 17.67
CA THR A 606 -18.23 22.74 19.11
C THR A 606 -17.42 23.90 19.71
N LYS A 607 -17.92 24.45 20.82
CA LYS A 607 -17.22 25.50 21.58
C LYS A 607 -15.85 25.05 22.07
N GLN A 608 -15.71 23.76 22.40
CA GLN A 608 -14.44 23.19 22.85
C GLN A 608 -13.41 23.14 21.71
N GLN A 609 -13.82 22.78 20.49
CA GLN A 609 -12.96 22.83 19.32
C GLN A 609 -12.55 24.27 19.00
N ALA A 610 -13.48 25.24 19.07
CA ALA A 610 -13.17 26.64 18.86
C ALA A 610 -12.18 27.19 19.92
N LEU A 611 -12.28 26.71 21.16
CA LEU A 611 -11.33 27.09 22.21
C LEU A 611 -9.95 26.52 21.97
N LEU A 612 -9.86 25.25 21.59
CA LEU A 612 -8.59 24.52 21.41
C LEU A 612 -8.05 24.57 19.97
N GLU A 613 -8.75 25.22 19.04
CA GLU A 613 -8.40 25.34 17.61
C GLU A 613 -8.18 23.99 16.93
N VAL A 614 -8.93 22.96 17.35
CA VAL A 614 -8.82 21.59 16.84
C VAL A 614 -9.93 21.34 15.83
N ASP A 615 -9.57 20.66 14.71
CA ASP A 615 -10.52 20.30 13.66
C ASP A 615 -11.35 21.50 13.13
N PRO A 616 -10.73 22.60 12.68
CA PRO A 616 -11.46 23.70 12.08
C PRO A 616 -12.18 23.24 10.81
N LEU A 617 -13.30 23.89 10.52
CA LEU A 617 -14.05 23.69 9.29
C LEU A 617 -13.34 24.44 8.15
N ILE A 618 -12.47 23.74 7.39
CA ILE A 618 -11.60 24.34 6.37
C ILE A 618 -12.05 24.03 4.93
N THR A 619 -13.13 23.25 4.75
CA THR A 619 -13.68 22.92 3.43
C THR A 619 -14.77 23.91 3.05
N ASP A 620 -14.99 24.09 1.75
CA ASP A 620 -16.06 24.98 1.23
C ASP A 620 -17.45 24.54 1.69
N GLU A 621 -17.59 23.29 2.10
CA GLU A 621 -18.84 22.69 2.59
C GLU A 621 -18.58 21.77 3.78
N VAL A 622 -19.55 21.72 4.69
CA VAL A 622 -19.54 20.80 5.84
C VAL A 622 -20.74 19.88 5.82
N LEU A 623 -20.53 18.59 6.07
CA LEU A 623 -21.61 17.61 6.15
C LEU A 623 -22.29 17.66 7.52
N TYR A 624 -23.62 17.78 7.48
CA TYR A 624 -24.51 17.66 8.65
C TYR A 624 -25.40 16.42 8.52
N SER A 625 -25.83 15.88 9.65
CA SER A 625 -26.84 14.82 9.71
C SER A 625 -28.03 15.28 10.60
N PHE A 626 -29.13 14.56 10.55
CA PHE A 626 -30.30 14.85 11.41
C PHE A 626 -30.00 14.74 12.92
N ILE A 627 -28.87 14.22 13.31
CA ILE A 627 -28.42 14.06 14.70
C ILE A 627 -27.54 15.24 15.13
N ASP A 628 -26.92 15.96 14.18
CA ASP A 628 -26.04 17.09 14.48
C ASP A 628 -26.86 18.32 14.90
N PRO A 629 -26.38 19.08 15.88
CA PRO A 629 -26.98 20.35 16.19
C PRO A 629 -26.81 21.35 15.04
N SER A 630 -27.80 22.19 14.79
CA SER A 630 -27.75 23.28 13.81
C SER A 630 -26.94 24.47 14.32
N LEU A 631 -25.75 24.20 14.85
CA LEU A 631 -24.89 25.18 15.48
C LEU A 631 -23.51 25.16 14.82
N ILE A 632 -22.94 26.37 14.63
CA ILE A 632 -21.53 26.57 14.32
C ILE A 632 -20.96 27.52 15.37
N PHE A 633 -19.77 27.22 15.85
CA PHE A 633 -18.97 28.10 16.69
C PHE A 633 -17.94 28.79 15.84
N PHE A 634 -17.72 30.06 16.07
CA PHE A 634 -16.66 30.82 15.41
C PHE A 634 -15.72 31.39 16.45
N ARG A 635 -14.42 31.41 16.08
CA ARG A 635 -13.35 32.04 16.83
C ARG A 635 -12.82 33.22 16.04
N ILE A 636 -12.57 34.33 16.72
CA ILE A 636 -12.00 35.55 16.16
C ILE A 636 -10.63 35.77 16.81
N GLU A 637 -9.63 36.02 15.99
CA GLU A 637 -8.26 36.28 16.41
C GLU A 637 -7.71 37.56 15.82
N ASP A 638 -6.83 38.19 16.60
CA ASP A 638 -5.95 39.26 16.14
C ASP A 638 -4.49 38.79 16.28
N GLN A 639 -3.80 38.59 15.15
CA GLN A 639 -2.42 38.12 15.11
C GLN A 639 -2.15 36.86 15.99
N SER A 640 -3.00 35.85 15.88
CA SER A 640 -2.94 34.61 16.67
C SER A 640 -3.26 34.78 18.16
N SER A 641 -3.88 35.85 18.56
CA SER A 641 -4.40 36.06 19.93
C SER A 641 -5.91 35.96 19.93
N CYS A 642 -6.48 35.16 20.82
CA CYS A 642 -7.93 34.99 20.92
C CYS A 642 -8.60 36.34 21.29
N VAL A 643 -9.54 36.81 20.46
CA VAL A 643 -10.40 37.97 20.76
C VAL A 643 -11.69 37.53 21.36
N GLY A 644 -12.28 36.45 20.88
CA GLY A 644 -13.50 35.90 21.42
C GLY A 644 -14.01 34.68 20.60
N ILE A 645 -14.94 33.96 21.22
CA ILE A 645 -15.67 32.84 20.65
C ILE A 645 -17.16 33.11 20.69
N GLY A 646 -17.83 32.97 19.54
CA GLY A 646 -19.27 33.15 19.42
C GLY A 646 -19.96 31.87 18.92
N GLN A 647 -21.29 31.92 18.94
CA GLN A 647 -22.15 30.82 18.47
C GLN A 647 -23.11 31.38 17.41
N LEU A 648 -23.23 30.65 16.30
CA LEU A 648 -24.16 30.95 15.21
C LEU A 648 -25.16 29.80 15.06
N ASP A 649 -26.45 30.12 15.17
CA ASP A 649 -27.52 29.16 14.89
C ASP A 649 -27.80 29.10 13.38
N LEU A 650 -27.95 27.90 12.81
CA LEU A 650 -28.29 27.69 11.42
C LEU A 650 -29.75 27.25 11.28
N GLU A 651 -30.52 27.98 10.50
CA GLU A 651 -31.89 27.60 10.12
C GLU A 651 -31.88 27.01 8.72
N PHE A 652 -32.21 25.71 8.60
CA PHE A 652 -32.15 24.98 7.34
C PHE A 652 -33.50 24.96 6.64
N LEU A 653 -33.51 25.33 5.35
CA LEU A 653 -34.62 25.08 4.45
C LEU A 653 -34.19 24.19 3.32
N PHE A 654 -34.82 23.03 3.21
CA PHE A 654 -34.54 22.06 2.19
C PHE A 654 -35.31 22.33 0.90
N ARG A 655 -34.66 22.03 -0.23
CA ARG A 655 -35.30 22.05 -1.53
C ARG A 655 -36.53 21.18 -1.52
N PRO A 656 -37.68 21.69 -2.01
CA PRO A 656 -38.87 20.87 -2.21
C PRO A 656 -38.58 19.68 -3.10
N VAL A 657 -39.22 18.54 -2.83
CA VAL A 657 -39.11 17.35 -3.71
C VAL A 657 -39.79 17.66 -5.02
N LEU A 658 -39.02 17.87 -6.06
CA LEU A 658 -39.42 18.17 -7.42
C LEU A 658 -38.74 17.23 -8.36
N GLU A 659 -39.37 16.92 -9.50
CA GLU A 659 -38.68 16.35 -10.63
C GLU A 659 -37.64 17.39 -11.10
N PRO A 660 -36.35 17.11 -11.04
CA PRO A 660 -35.31 18.12 -11.34
C PRO A 660 -35.34 18.56 -12.81
N GLU A 661 -35.75 17.67 -13.70
CA GLU A 661 -35.81 17.90 -15.12
C GLU A 661 -37.05 17.22 -15.66
N VAL A 662 -37.95 17.97 -16.32
CA VAL A 662 -39.19 17.47 -16.85
C VAL A 662 -39.13 17.52 -18.39
N GLY A 663 -39.05 16.33 -19.02
CA GLY A 663 -39.09 16.22 -20.46
C GLY A 663 -40.53 16.37 -20.97
N ILE A 664 -40.77 17.29 -21.91
CA ILE A 664 -42.09 17.55 -22.52
C ILE A 664 -41.95 17.63 -24.02
N SER A 665 -42.79 16.89 -24.77
CA SER A 665 -42.82 16.94 -26.20
C SER A 665 -43.75 18.02 -26.74
N LEU A 666 -43.36 18.73 -27.80
CA LEU A 666 -44.20 19.67 -28.52
C LEU A 666 -45.31 18.91 -29.30
N CYS A 667 -46.52 18.94 -28.76
CA CYS A 667 -47.66 18.34 -29.45
C CYS A 667 -48.44 19.41 -30.26
N ASN A 668 -48.55 19.21 -31.57
CA ASN A 668 -49.13 20.18 -32.48
C ASN A 668 -48.48 21.58 -32.48
N GLY A 669 -47.19 21.63 -32.19
CA GLY A 669 -46.39 22.86 -32.18
C GLY A 669 -46.51 23.70 -30.90
N LEU A 670 -47.08 23.15 -29.85
CA LEU A 670 -47.18 23.83 -28.52
C LEU A 670 -46.89 22.85 -27.38
N ALA A 671 -46.27 23.34 -26.32
CA ALA A 671 -46.10 22.64 -25.05
C ALA A 671 -46.55 23.54 -23.87
N GLY A 672 -47.35 22.99 -22.99
CA GLY A 672 -47.72 23.66 -21.73
C GLY A 672 -46.79 23.27 -20.59
N LEU A 673 -46.06 24.22 -19.99
CA LEU A 673 -45.16 24.02 -18.88
C LEU A 673 -45.84 24.48 -17.59
N LEU A 674 -46.00 23.54 -16.64
CA LEU A 674 -46.59 23.81 -15.34
C LEU A 674 -45.55 23.55 -14.22
N ALA A 675 -45.06 24.65 -13.61
CA ALA A 675 -44.21 24.58 -12.45
C ALA A 675 -44.91 23.97 -11.24
N ALA A 676 -44.17 23.36 -10.34
CA ALA A 676 -44.72 22.81 -9.10
C ALA A 676 -45.54 23.87 -8.33
N PRO A 677 -46.76 23.55 -7.89
CA PRO A 677 -47.64 24.53 -7.24
C PRO A 677 -47.28 24.77 -5.76
N GLY A 678 -47.68 25.92 -5.23
CA GLY A 678 -47.60 26.23 -3.78
C GLY A 678 -46.40 27.09 -3.36
N PHE A 679 -45.70 27.67 -4.33
CA PHE A 679 -44.57 28.57 -4.09
C PHE A 679 -44.92 30.01 -4.51
N GLU A 680 -43.97 30.93 -4.29
CA GLU A 680 -44.16 32.36 -4.60
C GLU A 680 -43.16 32.81 -5.69
N ASN A 681 -43.51 33.92 -6.35
CA ASN A 681 -42.59 34.64 -7.27
C ASN A 681 -42.02 33.82 -8.43
N TYR A 682 -42.89 33.06 -9.11
CA TYR A 682 -42.45 32.29 -10.31
C TYR A 682 -41.99 33.27 -11.41
N THR A 683 -40.77 32.99 -11.88
CA THR A 683 -40.15 33.70 -13.00
C THR A 683 -39.48 32.72 -13.93
N TRP A 684 -39.91 32.69 -15.21
CA TRP A 684 -39.38 31.80 -16.22
C TRP A 684 -38.16 32.42 -16.94
N SER A 685 -37.33 31.61 -17.50
CA SER A 685 -36.20 32.04 -18.35
C SER A 685 -36.64 32.88 -19.55
N THR A 686 -37.89 32.75 -19.98
CA THR A 686 -38.56 33.58 -21.00
C THR A 686 -38.94 34.98 -20.54
N GLY A 687 -38.82 35.26 -19.23
CA GLY A 687 -39.26 36.50 -18.62
C GLY A 687 -40.77 36.56 -18.25
N GLN A 688 -41.52 35.48 -18.52
CA GLN A 688 -42.91 35.35 -18.08
C GLN A 688 -42.96 35.02 -16.59
N THR A 689 -44.07 35.37 -15.96
CA THR A 689 -44.31 35.16 -14.51
C THR A 689 -45.54 34.30 -14.30
N GLY A 690 -45.57 33.62 -13.13
CA GLY A 690 -46.66 32.68 -12.82
C GLY A 690 -46.26 31.21 -12.99
N PRO A 691 -47.10 30.30 -12.45
CA PRO A 691 -46.76 28.86 -12.42
C PRO A 691 -46.91 28.13 -13.76
N PHE A 692 -47.54 28.75 -14.77
CA PHE A 692 -47.81 28.12 -16.06
C PHE A 692 -47.41 29.03 -17.21
N ILE A 693 -46.78 28.46 -18.24
CA ILE A 693 -46.51 29.09 -19.53
C ILE A 693 -46.80 28.13 -20.67
N GLU A 694 -47.05 28.67 -21.87
CA GLU A 694 -47.07 27.93 -23.12
C GLU A 694 -45.84 28.35 -23.95
N VAL A 695 -45.19 27.34 -24.56
CA VAL A 695 -44.00 27.53 -25.39
C VAL A 695 -44.19 26.81 -26.74
N ASP A 696 -43.61 27.34 -27.79
CA ASP A 696 -43.75 26.87 -29.16
C ASP A 696 -42.42 26.47 -29.81
N THR A 697 -41.35 26.52 -29.09
CA THR A 697 -39.99 26.19 -29.54
C THR A 697 -39.36 25.13 -28.65
N PRO A 698 -38.62 24.17 -29.24
CA PRO A 698 -37.81 23.24 -28.44
C PRO A 698 -36.70 23.99 -27.69
N GLY A 699 -36.33 23.51 -26.52
CA GLY A 699 -35.23 24.07 -25.71
C GLY A 699 -35.41 23.84 -24.24
N GLU A 700 -34.46 24.36 -23.48
CA GLU A 700 -34.47 24.35 -22.02
C GLU A 700 -35.23 25.56 -21.49
N TYR A 701 -36.16 25.34 -20.58
CA TYR A 701 -36.92 26.36 -19.89
C TYR A 701 -36.77 26.20 -18.38
N VAL A 702 -36.26 27.22 -17.73
CA VAL A 702 -36.03 27.23 -16.29
C VAL A 702 -37.06 28.16 -15.62
N VAL A 703 -37.70 27.69 -14.58
CA VAL A 703 -38.52 28.52 -13.70
C VAL A 703 -37.88 28.64 -12.34
N SER A 704 -37.62 29.88 -11.90
CA SER A 704 -37.23 30.18 -10.54
C SER A 704 -38.47 30.52 -9.71
N PHE A 705 -38.48 30.07 -8.44
CA PHE A 705 -39.57 30.38 -7.49
C PHE A 705 -39.01 30.43 -6.05
N ILE A 706 -39.76 31.08 -5.15
CA ILE A 706 -39.38 31.22 -3.74
C ILE A 706 -40.19 30.25 -2.88
N SER A 707 -39.49 29.52 -2.01
CA SER A 707 -40.07 28.76 -0.91
C SER A 707 -39.42 29.17 0.39
N GLY A 708 -40.19 29.81 1.28
CA GLY A 708 -39.67 30.46 2.48
C GLY A 708 -38.74 31.62 2.13
N TYR A 709 -37.46 31.52 2.47
CA TYR A 709 -36.44 32.51 2.12
C TYR A 709 -35.49 32.05 1.00
N CYS A 710 -35.72 30.86 0.48
CA CYS A 710 -34.83 30.25 -0.54
C CYS A 710 -35.41 30.33 -1.94
N GLU A 711 -34.57 30.68 -2.91
CA GLU A 711 -34.92 30.63 -4.32
C GLU A 711 -34.48 29.26 -4.87
N TRP A 712 -35.39 28.61 -5.58
CA TRP A 712 -35.21 27.31 -6.17
C TRP A 712 -35.54 27.35 -7.66
N GLN A 713 -35.02 26.37 -8.40
CA GLN A 713 -35.26 26.25 -9.83
C GLN A 713 -35.79 24.86 -10.19
N GLN A 714 -36.68 24.85 -11.20
CA GLN A 714 -37.13 23.65 -11.86
C GLN A 714 -36.83 23.78 -13.36
N VAL A 715 -36.31 22.72 -13.95
CA VAL A 715 -35.94 22.71 -15.36
C VAL A 715 -36.93 21.86 -16.16
N PHE A 716 -37.32 22.35 -17.33
CA PHE A 716 -38.15 21.68 -18.28
C PHE A 716 -37.39 21.58 -19.61
N MET A 717 -37.25 20.37 -20.13
CA MET A 717 -36.71 20.12 -21.48
C MET A 717 -37.84 19.93 -22.43
N VAL A 718 -37.96 20.83 -23.40
CA VAL A 718 -38.99 20.76 -24.44
C VAL A 718 -38.32 20.25 -25.72
N GLU A 719 -38.80 19.12 -26.21
CA GLU A 719 -38.26 18.48 -27.40
C GLU A 719 -39.25 18.55 -28.56
N GLU A 720 -38.73 18.59 -29.79
CA GLU A 720 -39.55 18.50 -30.99
C GLU A 720 -40.09 17.09 -31.12
N ASN A 721 -41.40 16.98 -31.34
CA ASN A 721 -42.04 15.68 -31.51
C ASN A 721 -41.53 14.99 -32.78
N LYS A 722 -41.00 13.81 -32.65
CA LYS A 722 -40.56 12.97 -33.77
C LYS A 722 -41.79 12.39 -34.44
N THR A 723 -41.87 12.49 -35.79
CA THR A 723 -42.94 11.86 -36.58
C THR A 723 -42.92 10.35 -36.36
N LEU A 724 -44.07 9.83 -35.89
CA LEU A 724 -44.30 8.41 -35.70
C LEU A 724 -45.03 7.86 -36.95
N GLN A 725 -44.51 6.80 -37.57
CA GLN A 725 -45.14 6.09 -38.67
C GLN A 725 -44.87 4.59 -38.55
N ILE A 726 -45.90 3.78 -38.84
CA ILE A 726 -45.72 2.32 -38.98
C ILE A 726 -45.12 2.07 -40.35
N ASN A 727 -43.90 1.59 -40.43
CA ASN A 727 -43.21 1.27 -41.67
C ASN A 727 -43.67 -0.05 -42.25
N SER A 728 -43.77 -1.07 -41.43
CA SER A 728 -44.26 -2.39 -41.82
C SER A 728 -44.69 -3.20 -40.59
N ILE A 729 -45.53 -4.21 -40.84
CA ILE A 729 -45.87 -5.22 -39.86
C ILE A 729 -45.46 -6.57 -40.39
N GLU A 730 -44.54 -7.22 -39.72
CA GLU A 730 -44.11 -8.57 -40.05
C GLU A 730 -45.00 -9.58 -39.33
N LEU A 731 -45.67 -10.43 -40.12
CA LEU A 731 -46.60 -11.45 -39.63
C LEU A 731 -46.03 -12.85 -39.88
N THR A 732 -45.98 -13.64 -38.82
CA THR A 732 -45.77 -15.08 -38.87
C THR A 732 -47.04 -15.73 -38.34
N ASP A 733 -47.80 -16.36 -39.23
CA ASP A 733 -49.04 -17.04 -38.91
C ASP A 733 -49.10 -18.48 -39.46
N PHE A 734 -50.21 -19.21 -39.27
CA PHE A 734 -50.35 -20.63 -39.56
C PHE A 734 -49.29 -21.52 -38.89
N SER A 735 -48.76 -21.11 -37.73
CA SER A 735 -47.74 -21.80 -36.97
C SER A 735 -48.23 -22.09 -35.53
N ARG A 736 -47.47 -22.88 -34.80
CA ARG A 736 -47.73 -23.07 -33.35
C ARG A 736 -47.34 -21.85 -32.49
N ASN A 737 -46.56 -20.97 -33.06
CA ASN A 737 -46.14 -19.74 -32.43
C ASN A 737 -46.33 -18.58 -33.41
N ASN A 738 -47.55 -18.10 -33.52
CA ASN A 738 -47.82 -16.94 -34.37
C ASN A 738 -47.26 -15.69 -33.71
N ARG A 739 -46.73 -14.78 -34.54
CA ARG A 739 -46.02 -13.57 -34.08
C ARG A 739 -46.42 -12.39 -34.97
N ILE A 740 -46.60 -11.25 -34.31
CA ILE A 740 -46.67 -9.95 -34.94
C ILE A 740 -45.46 -9.15 -34.48
N GLU A 741 -44.75 -8.52 -35.40
CA GLU A 741 -43.71 -7.57 -35.12
C GLU A 741 -43.97 -6.27 -35.85
N ILE A 742 -44.04 -5.17 -35.11
CA ILE A 742 -44.39 -3.86 -35.61
C ILE A 742 -43.12 -3.07 -35.83
N ILE A 743 -42.86 -2.62 -37.05
CA ILE A 743 -41.65 -1.85 -37.38
C ILE A 743 -42.09 -0.41 -37.63
N VAL A 744 -41.57 0.51 -36.83
CA VAL A 744 -41.86 1.95 -36.96
C VAL A 744 -40.62 2.70 -37.44
N ASP A 745 -40.83 3.83 -38.11
CA ASP A 745 -39.77 4.76 -38.44
C ASP A 745 -39.37 5.54 -37.15
N ASN A 746 -38.10 5.70 -36.92
CA ASN A 746 -37.54 6.41 -35.75
C ASN A 746 -38.00 5.82 -34.39
N PRO A 747 -37.65 4.59 -34.04
CA PRO A 747 -37.98 4.03 -32.76
C PRO A 747 -37.30 4.85 -31.64
N GLY A 748 -38.06 5.62 -30.86
CA GLY A 748 -37.66 6.30 -29.64
C GLY A 748 -37.86 5.40 -28.41
N GLU A 749 -37.37 5.80 -27.26
CA GLU A 749 -37.54 5.05 -26.01
C GLU A 749 -38.99 5.10 -25.46
N ASP A 750 -39.81 6.06 -25.90
CA ASP A 750 -41.15 6.34 -25.37
C ASP A 750 -42.30 5.79 -26.23
N ILE A 751 -42.03 4.85 -27.15
CA ILE A 751 -43.07 4.25 -28.00
C ILE A 751 -43.68 3.04 -27.29
N LEU A 752 -45.00 3.04 -27.20
CA LEU A 752 -45.80 1.96 -26.66
C LEU A 752 -46.59 1.26 -27.74
N TYR A 753 -46.66 -0.06 -27.69
CA TYR A 753 -47.34 -0.92 -28.66
C TYR A 753 -48.46 -1.69 -27.98
N SER A 754 -49.60 -1.76 -28.64
CA SER A 754 -50.75 -2.59 -28.27
C SER A 754 -51.21 -3.41 -29.44
N ILE A 755 -51.81 -4.59 -29.21
CA ILE A 755 -52.51 -5.43 -30.22
C ILE A 755 -53.95 -5.75 -29.83
N ASP A 756 -54.43 -5.17 -28.75
CA ASP A 756 -55.76 -5.39 -28.15
C ASP A 756 -56.61 -4.10 -28.09
N ASP A 757 -56.46 -3.26 -29.09
CA ASP A 757 -57.16 -1.98 -29.21
C ASP A 757 -56.84 -0.96 -28.13
N GLY A 758 -55.59 -0.97 -27.61
CA GLY A 758 -55.15 -0.02 -26.58
C GLY A 758 -55.57 -0.39 -25.14
N ILE A 759 -56.04 -1.62 -24.91
CA ILE A 759 -56.37 -2.09 -23.56
C ILE A 759 -55.10 -2.31 -22.73
N SER A 760 -54.08 -2.87 -23.37
CA SER A 760 -52.75 -3.03 -22.75
C SER A 760 -51.66 -2.54 -23.69
N TYR A 761 -50.62 -1.94 -23.10
CA TYR A 761 -49.45 -1.44 -23.83
C TYR A 761 -48.15 -2.03 -23.26
N GLN A 762 -47.20 -2.27 -24.17
CA GLN A 762 -45.84 -2.69 -23.81
C GLN A 762 -44.83 -1.91 -24.68
N PRO A 763 -43.59 -1.77 -24.21
CA PRO A 763 -42.53 -1.10 -24.97
C PRO A 763 -41.90 -1.98 -26.05
N GLU A 764 -42.12 -3.30 -26.02
CA GLU A 764 -41.59 -4.23 -27.01
C GLU A 764 -42.53 -4.27 -28.25
N ALA A 765 -41.98 -4.09 -29.45
CA ALA A 765 -42.72 -4.09 -30.70
C ALA A 765 -43.16 -5.49 -31.18
N ALA A 766 -42.75 -6.56 -30.49
CA ALA A 766 -42.99 -7.95 -30.91
C ALA A 766 -43.94 -8.67 -29.95
N PHE A 767 -44.97 -9.27 -30.50
CA PHE A 767 -45.97 -10.08 -29.79
C PHE A 767 -45.89 -11.53 -30.27
N GLN A 768 -45.83 -12.48 -29.36
CA GLN A 768 -45.63 -13.89 -29.66
C GLN A 768 -46.76 -14.76 -29.07
N HIS A 769 -46.87 -16.02 -29.52
CA HIS A 769 -47.85 -17.00 -29.03
C HIS A 769 -49.31 -16.56 -29.26
N LEU A 770 -49.55 -15.90 -30.38
CA LEU A 770 -50.85 -15.36 -30.70
C LEU A 770 -51.81 -16.46 -31.24
N ASP A 771 -53.05 -16.43 -30.76
CA ASP A 771 -54.10 -17.24 -31.32
C ASP A 771 -54.52 -16.73 -32.71
N PRO A 772 -55.07 -17.57 -33.61
CA PRO A 772 -55.66 -17.09 -34.87
C PRO A 772 -56.82 -16.14 -34.59
N GLY A 773 -56.77 -14.91 -35.16
CA GLY A 773 -57.78 -13.87 -34.88
C GLY A 773 -57.39 -12.52 -35.49
N ILE A 774 -58.25 -11.55 -35.22
CA ILE A 774 -58.03 -10.16 -35.64
C ILE A 774 -57.41 -9.41 -34.50
N TYR A 775 -56.32 -8.68 -34.78
CA TYR A 775 -55.63 -7.86 -33.86
C TYR A 775 -55.65 -6.41 -34.30
N ASN A 776 -56.14 -5.53 -33.45
CA ASN A 776 -56.13 -4.10 -33.67
C ASN A 776 -54.87 -3.53 -32.98
N ILE A 777 -53.93 -3.15 -33.81
CA ILE A 777 -52.67 -2.62 -33.41
C ILE A 777 -52.80 -1.14 -33.12
N ARG A 778 -52.27 -0.71 -31.97
CA ARG A 778 -52.06 0.71 -31.68
C ARG A 778 -50.58 0.94 -31.34
N VAL A 779 -50.05 2.01 -31.91
CA VAL A 779 -48.69 2.47 -31.62
C VAL A 779 -48.80 3.92 -31.20
N SER A 780 -48.36 4.22 -29.98
CA SER A 780 -48.48 5.57 -29.46
C SER A 780 -47.16 6.07 -28.87
N ASN A 781 -46.96 7.36 -28.92
CA ASN A 781 -46.02 8.14 -28.12
C ASN A 781 -46.82 9.25 -27.43
N ASP A 782 -46.14 10.16 -26.73
CA ASP A 782 -46.77 11.25 -25.96
C ASP A 782 -47.74 12.12 -26.77
N CYS A 783 -47.63 12.16 -28.11
CA CYS A 783 -48.39 13.07 -28.94
C CYS A 783 -49.20 12.42 -30.05
N ILE A 784 -48.87 11.24 -30.49
CA ILE A 784 -49.45 10.59 -31.69
C ILE A 784 -49.86 9.16 -31.36
N GLU A 785 -51.04 8.78 -31.79
CA GLU A 785 -51.50 7.40 -31.76
C GLU A 785 -51.85 6.96 -33.20
N LEU A 786 -51.28 5.84 -33.60
CA LEU A 786 -51.50 5.21 -34.90
C LEU A 786 -52.26 3.91 -34.69
N GLU A 787 -53.16 3.61 -35.65
CA GLU A 787 -53.98 2.40 -35.62
C GLU A 787 -53.79 1.60 -36.92
N GLU A 788 -53.67 0.28 -36.78
CA GLU A 788 -53.60 -0.66 -37.91
C GLU A 788 -54.26 -1.99 -37.51
N THR A 789 -54.82 -2.74 -38.46
CA THR A 789 -55.47 -4.04 -38.19
C THR A 789 -54.73 -5.17 -38.91
N VAL A 790 -54.38 -6.25 -38.15
CA VAL A 790 -53.70 -7.42 -38.68
C VAL A 790 -54.51 -8.69 -38.40
N ILE A 791 -54.57 -9.59 -39.39
CA ILE A 791 -55.27 -10.87 -39.27
C ILE A 791 -54.23 -11.98 -39.17
N VAL A 792 -54.26 -12.75 -38.07
CA VAL A 792 -53.43 -13.91 -37.82
C VAL A 792 -54.15 -15.17 -38.25
N GLY A 793 -53.63 -15.83 -39.26
CA GLY A 793 -54.23 -17.05 -39.79
C GLY A 793 -53.98 -18.31 -38.99
N GLY A 794 -54.87 -19.26 -39.03
CA GLY A 794 -54.71 -20.57 -38.38
C GLY A 794 -55.54 -21.66 -39.02
N LEU A 795 -55.14 -22.88 -38.70
CA LEU A 795 -55.84 -24.08 -39.14
C LEU A 795 -56.03 -25.02 -37.95
N ASN A 796 -57.25 -25.65 -37.90
CA ASN A 796 -57.50 -26.62 -36.85
C ASN A 796 -56.61 -27.85 -36.99
N THR A 797 -56.01 -28.29 -35.92
CA THR A 797 -55.07 -29.47 -35.88
C THR A 797 -55.87 -30.78 -35.95
N PHE A 798 -57.11 -30.75 -35.65
CA PHE A 798 -58.05 -31.90 -35.83
C PHE A 798 -59.48 -31.42 -36.07
N PHE A 799 -60.33 -32.31 -36.51
CA PHE A 799 -61.80 -32.14 -36.66
C PHE A 799 -62.51 -33.45 -36.35
N THR A 800 -63.81 -33.30 -36.00
CA THR A 800 -64.64 -34.43 -35.51
C THR A 800 -65.93 -34.43 -36.24
N PRO A 801 -66.02 -34.96 -37.48
CA PRO A 801 -67.25 -34.96 -38.31
C PRO A 801 -68.26 -35.95 -37.74
N ASN A 802 -69.00 -35.59 -36.73
CA ASN A 802 -70.01 -36.37 -35.98
C ASN A 802 -71.40 -35.72 -36.09
N TYR A 803 -71.50 -34.61 -36.84
CA TYR A 803 -72.72 -33.86 -37.07
C TYR A 803 -73.40 -33.19 -35.85
N ASP A 804 -72.50 -32.88 -34.81
CA ASP A 804 -72.98 -32.15 -33.64
C ASP A 804 -72.90 -30.63 -33.77
N GLY A 805 -72.44 -30.13 -34.90
CA GLY A 805 -72.28 -28.74 -35.19
C GLY A 805 -70.93 -28.11 -34.75
N ILE A 806 -70.03 -28.91 -34.11
CA ILE A 806 -68.74 -28.46 -33.61
C ILE A 806 -67.64 -29.23 -34.33
N ASN A 807 -66.78 -28.52 -35.06
CA ASN A 807 -65.66 -29.08 -35.82
C ASN A 807 -66.06 -30.21 -36.81
N ASP A 808 -67.22 -30.15 -37.32
CA ASP A 808 -67.71 -31.11 -38.33
C ASP A 808 -67.06 -30.97 -39.74
N TYR A 809 -66.48 -29.82 -39.94
CA TYR A 809 -65.73 -29.52 -41.20
C TYR A 809 -64.36 -29.09 -40.88
N TRP A 810 -63.38 -29.57 -41.57
CA TRP A 810 -62.01 -29.04 -41.48
C TRP A 810 -61.81 -27.96 -42.55
N THR A 811 -61.51 -26.74 -42.10
CA THR A 811 -61.36 -25.54 -42.94
C THR A 811 -60.39 -24.56 -42.26
N LEU A 812 -60.09 -23.43 -42.89
CA LEU A 812 -59.35 -22.31 -42.39
C LEU A 812 -60.14 -21.63 -41.25
N THR A 813 -59.47 -21.37 -40.15
CA THR A 813 -59.98 -20.59 -39.03
C THR A 813 -60.13 -19.13 -39.47
N ASN A 814 -61.26 -18.49 -39.21
CA ASN A 814 -61.59 -17.13 -39.67
C ASN A 814 -61.49 -16.96 -41.19
N ALA A 815 -61.99 -17.97 -41.92
CA ALA A 815 -61.89 -18.06 -43.41
C ALA A 815 -62.48 -16.81 -44.13
N GLU A 816 -63.46 -16.16 -43.53
CA GLU A 816 -64.15 -14.95 -44.06
C GLU A 816 -63.20 -13.75 -44.19
N TYR A 817 -62.06 -13.73 -43.52
CA TYR A 817 -61.08 -12.66 -43.59
C TYR A 817 -59.90 -12.93 -44.57
N PHE A 818 -59.92 -14.15 -45.17
CA PHE A 818 -58.88 -14.56 -46.13
C PHE A 818 -59.48 -14.71 -47.50
N PRO A 819 -59.39 -13.69 -48.35
CA PRO A 819 -59.97 -13.78 -49.68
C PRO A 819 -59.28 -14.81 -50.56
N ARG A 820 -60.05 -15.58 -51.31
CA ARG A 820 -59.67 -16.48 -52.40
C ARG A 820 -58.45 -17.41 -52.01
N PHE A 821 -58.82 -18.40 -51.30
CA PHE A 821 -57.91 -19.55 -51.05
C PHE A 821 -58.45 -20.83 -51.64
N ASN A 822 -57.58 -21.79 -51.84
CA ASN A 822 -57.90 -23.15 -52.17
C ASN A 822 -57.20 -24.13 -51.26
N ILE A 823 -57.91 -25.08 -50.66
CA ILE A 823 -57.38 -26.15 -49.85
C ILE A 823 -57.51 -27.46 -50.52
N THR A 824 -56.39 -28.16 -50.68
CA THR A 824 -56.35 -29.51 -51.22
C THR A 824 -55.94 -30.47 -50.15
N ILE A 825 -56.73 -31.58 -49.98
CA ILE A 825 -56.49 -32.57 -48.95
C ILE A 825 -56.02 -33.89 -49.53
N PHE A 826 -55.04 -34.51 -48.89
CA PHE A 826 -54.45 -35.80 -49.32
C PHE A 826 -54.50 -36.78 -48.21
N ASP A 827 -54.56 -38.07 -48.56
CA ASP A 827 -54.25 -39.14 -47.56
C ASP A 827 -52.73 -39.33 -47.31
N ARG A 828 -52.41 -40.28 -46.47
CA ARG A 828 -51.00 -40.57 -46.13
C ARG A 828 -50.21 -41.11 -47.30
N TYR A 829 -50.85 -41.54 -48.39
CA TYR A 829 -50.16 -42.08 -49.56
C TYR A 829 -50.04 -41.03 -50.65
N GLY A 830 -50.46 -39.78 -50.38
CA GLY A 830 -50.49 -38.71 -51.39
C GLY A 830 -51.66 -38.76 -52.39
N THR A 831 -52.72 -39.55 -52.12
CA THR A 831 -53.88 -39.57 -52.90
C THR A 831 -54.71 -38.32 -52.63
N LEU A 832 -55.10 -37.59 -53.67
CA LEU A 832 -55.98 -36.45 -53.57
C LEU A 832 -57.39 -36.91 -53.15
N LEU A 833 -57.86 -36.37 -52.03
CA LEU A 833 -59.20 -36.71 -51.51
C LEU A 833 -60.21 -35.67 -51.90
N THR A 834 -59.89 -34.41 -51.68
CA THR A 834 -60.81 -33.28 -52.06
C THR A 834 -59.98 -32.00 -52.21
N SER A 835 -60.68 -31.08 -52.98
CA SER A 835 -60.16 -29.69 -52.97
C SER A 835 -61.38 -28.78 -52.85
N PHE A 836 -61.28 -27.73 -52.06
CA PHE A 836 -62.34 -26.75 -51.82
C PHE A 836 -61.78 -25.34 -51.69
N ASP A 837 -62.58 -24.37 -51.97
CA ASP A 837 -62.23 -22.95 -51.95
C ASP A 837 -62.94 -22.18 -50.80
N ASP A 838 -62.78 -20.88 -50.79
CA ASP A 838 -63.37 -19.95 -49.81
C ASP A 838 -64.93 -19.90 -49.88
N GLN A 839 -65.56 -20.50 -50.88
CA GLN A 839 -67.05 -20.55 -50.99
C GLN A 839 -67.67 -21.83 -50.37
N GLN A 840 -66.81 -22.75 -49.92
CA GLN A 840 -67.21 -24.03 -49.36
C GLN A 840 -66.97 -24.13 -47.88
N LYS A 841 -67.84 -24.93 -47.21
CA LYS A 841 -67.68 -25.03 -45.70
C LYS A 841 -66.45 -25.74 -45.19
N GLY A 842 -65.67 -26.38 -46.04
CA GLY A 842 -64.60 -27.25 -45.72
C GLY A 842 -64.80 -28.72 -45.96
N TRP A 843 -63.91 -29.57 -45.61
CA TRP A 843 -64.01 -31.02 -45.77
C TRP A 843 -64.68 -31.66 -44.57
N ASP A 844 -65.74 -32.49 -44.87
CA ASP A 844 -66.57 -33.23 -43.94
C ASP A 844 -66.01 -34.65 -43.60
N GLY A 845 -64.83 -35.01 -44.06
CA GLY A 845 -64.24 -36.33 -43.84
C GLY A 845 -64.83 -37.42 -44.71
N ILE A 846 -65.52 -37.05 -45.82
CA ILE A 846 -66.10 -38.01 -46.80
C ILE A 846 -65.28 -37.98 -48.13
N TYR A 847 -64.98 -39.16 -48.70
CA TYR A 847 -64.41 -39.35 -50.01
C TYR A 847 -65.16 -40.41 -50.80
N GLN A 848 -65.56 -40.12 -51.99
CA GLN A 848 -66.37 -41.01 -52.85
C GLN A 848 -67.57 -41.70 -52.15
N SER A 849 -68.36 -40.89 -51.39
CA SER A 849 -69.49 -41.31 -50.56
C SER A 849 -69.15 -42.34 -49.44
N ARG A 850 -67.92 -42.39 -49.03
CA ARG A 850 -67.44 -43.22 -47.87
C ARG A 850 -66.80 -42.35 -46.84
N GLU A 851 -67.12 -42.61 -45.61
CA GLU A 851 -66.44 -42.00 -44.50
C GLU A 851 -64.99 -42.42 -44.45
N MET A 852 -64.09 -41.45 -44.31
CA MET A 852 -62.63 -41.68 -44.15
C MET A 852 -62.33 -42.07 -42.68
N PRO A 853 -61.36 -42.94 -42.43
CA PRO A 853 -61.03 -43.43 -41.11
C PRO A 853 -60.37 -42.34 -40.26
N SER A 854 -60.42 -42.50 -38.91
CA SER A 854 -59.64 -41.69 -38.02
C SER A 854 -58.17 -41.92 -38.31
N ASP A 855 -57.51 -40.88 -38.83
CA ASP A 855 -56.12 -40.87 -39.25
C ASP A 855 -55.63 -39.44 -39.45
N ASP A 856 -54.35 -39.29 -39.76
CA ASP A 856 -53.76 -37.99 -40.13
C ASP A 856 -53.90 -37.79 -41.68
N TYR A 857 -54.30 -36.60 -42.06
CA TYR A 857 -54.49 -36.16 -43.47
C TYR A 857 -53.60 -34.93 -43.72
N TRP A 858 -53.07 -34.77 -44.91
CA TRP A 858 -52.22 -33.70 -45.32
C TRP A 858 -52.98 -32.67 -46.14
N TYR A 859 -52.59 -31.42 -45.97
CA TYR A 859 -53.21 -30.35 -46.72
C TYR A 859 -52.17 -29.48 -47.43
N LEU A 860 -52.66 -28.87 -48.55
CA LEU A 860 -51.98 -27.79 -49.23
C LEU A 860 -53.02 -26.65 -49.33
N LEU A 861 -52.77 -25.58 -48.54
CA LEU A 861 -53.50 -24.32 -48.61
C LEU A 861 -52.74 -23.39 -49.54
N GLN A 862 -53.48 -22.86 -50.58
CA GLN A 862 -52.92 -21.91 -51.54
C GLN A 862 -53.80 -20.67 -51.59
N PHE A 863 -53.19 -19.52 -51.39
CA PHE A 863 -53.81 -18.21 -51.52
C PHE A 863 -53.61 -17.67 -52.94
N GLU A 864 -54.53 -16.81 -53.42
CA GLU A 864 -54.42 -16.13 -54.75
C GLU A 864 -53.17 -15.28 -54.85
N SER A 865 -52.61 -14.77 -53.65
CA SER A 865 -51.38 -14.06 -53.58
C SER A 865 -50.14 -14.90 -53.93
N GLY A 866 -50.31 -16.22 -54.14
CA GLY A 866 -49.19 -17.16 -54.34
C GLY A 866 -48.60 -17.77 -53.06
N ARG A 867 -49.06 -17.33 -51.93
CA ARG A 867 -48.60 -17.92 -50.65
C ARG A 867 -49.12 -19.33 -50.50
N THR A 868 -48.32 -20.25 -50.03
CA THR A 868 -48.70 -21.66 -49.81
C THR A 868 -48.36 -22.13 -48.42
N ILE A 869 -49.27 -22.84 -47.74
CA ILE A 869 -49.08 -23.45 -46.44
C ILE A 869 -49.33 -24.96 -46.59
N LYS A 870 -48.47 -25.77 -46.01
CA LYS A 870 -48.60 -27.24 -46.01
C LYS A 870 -48.51 -27.74 -44.54
N GLY A 871 -49.24 -28.76 -44.26
CA GLY A 871 -49.22 -29.40 -42.95
C GLY A 871 -50.09 -30.65 -42.93
N HIS A 872 -50.40 -31.10 -41.75
CA HIS A 872 -51.29 -32.22 -41.51
C HIS A 872 -52.30 -31.91 -40.42
N PHE A 873 -53.38 -32.63 -40.35
CA PHE A 873 -54.37 -32.56 -39.31
C PHE A 873 -54.96 -33.95 -39.06
N SER A 874 -55.57 -34.17 -37.92
CA SER A 874 -56.18 -35.44 -37.61
C SER A 874 -57.71 -35.43 -37.81
N LEU A 875 -58.25 -36.39 -38.44
CA LEU A 875 -59.67 -36.73 -38.39
C LEU A 875 -59.90 -37.67 -37.25
N LYS A 876 -60.82 -37.32 -36.36
CA LYS A 876 -61.22 -38.13 -35.22
C LYS A 876 -62.69 -38.46 -35.28
N ARG A 877 -63.06 -39.78 -35.23
CA ARG A 877 -64.42 -40.27 -35.20
C ARG A 877 -64.63 -41.07 -33.94
#